data_48d171d8dc10f1e7f70ae21377b36dca
#
_entry.id   48d171d8dc10f1e7f70ae21377b36dca
#
_cell.length_a   1.000
_cell.length_b   1.000
_cell.length_c   1.000
_cell.angle_alpha   90.00
_cell.angle_beta   90.00
_cell.angle_gamma   90.00
#
_symmetry.space_group_name_H-M   'P 1'
#
loop_
_entity.id
_entity.type
_entity.pdbx_description
1 polymer ?
#
loop_
_entity_poly.entity_id
_entity_poly.type
_entity_poly.pdbx_seq_one_letter_code
_entity_poly.pdbx_strand_id
1 'polypeptide(L)'
;MLGRMMVSALALTGVAYAQEAPPTPVASSERVVTPSSTQADRIIYEAAQFAQFNPQTALDMVQQIPGFSLDGGEDRRGFSGAVGNVLIDGVRPSTKSQGVGGILSRIPASQVVRLEVLRGAAVAGDASGQSTLLNVVRTESAGSGVYSAGFELTSRGVPAPRGEVSYSGRNGNVEYSIAGSVFSQYRDLPGWRLFTNEVGGPVSTGRAETPSPRDFREGSVTGSVAFPLWGGRLGVNGQFDANRFNADNDYYFFDALDNPDSALLQDLQEHYRGYEFGVNYDRDIGPWSLALIGLINRSNYESDENDVFLDAAGAFDGDFFQDINQEAGESIARASLSRSIGPHHRIEFGAEGAFNSLDQRLDLEGSFAPPSFDNANVLVEEERAELFASHTWRPNEQWSVETRVNWETSTLTFTGDSNQTVDLAFWKPSVQITRTFAGNNQVRFRVYRDVSQLDFGDFVSAASTADSIISGGNPDLVPQTDWRYELGGDFRFPGGAALGLTLTQHQISDVTDVVFIPAAGFDAPGNLGDGEATSLDVNFSTPVSFIEGGRLTIAGYLWDTEVTDPLTNQPRIFSFRPESQIEVNFRQDLPDLQIAWNISVFKQGEIQAYRFNEIDTSEEGPWVDLTFETTALPHGMKLTAIAANLFDGTVYRDRRFFNEDPPGPVTNLGRNGINTSRDYRQREFAQAPWFILQLSGTF
;
A
#
# COMPACT_ATOMS: atom_id res chain seq x y z
N MET A 1 7.92 -10.75 -8.64
CA MET A 1 7.14 -11.51 -7.65
C MET A 1 7.86 -11.65 -6.31
N LEU A 2 9.16 -12.02 -6.26
CA LEU A 2 9.90 -11.97 -4.99
C LEU A 2 9.97 -10.54 -4.42
N GLY A 3 10.23 -9.53 -5.23
CA GLY A 3 10.17 -8.12 -4.80
C GLY A 3 8.80 -7.73 -4.22
N ARG A 4 7.70 -8.27 -4.75
CA ARG A 4 6.36 -8.08 -4.19
C ARG A 4 6.09 -8.97 -2.97
N MET A 5 6.60 -10.20 -2.92
CA MET A 5 6.46 -11.05 -1.74
C MET A 5 7.31 -10.54 -0.56
N MET A 6 8.52 -10.03 -0.81
CA MET A 6 9.35 -9.44 0.24
C MET A 6 8.87 -8.03 0.63
N VAL A 7 8.50 -7.20 -0.34
CA VAL A 7 7.81 -5.93 -0.08
C VAL A 7 6.41 -6.18 0.51
N SER A 8 5.71 -7.27 0.14
CA SER A 8 4.46 -7.64 0.81
C SER A 8 4.67 -8.22 2.20
N ALA A 9 5.72 -8.97 2.47
CA ALA A 9 6.05 -9.37 3.85
C ALA A 9 6.54 -8.18 4.68
N LEU A 10 7.33 -7.26 4.11
CA LEU A 10 7.65 -5.97 4.71
C LEU A 10 6.45 -5.00 4.68
N ALA A 11 5.67 -4.98 3.61
CA ALA A 11 4.45 -4.18 3.52
C ALA A 11 3.35 -4.73 4.44
N LEU A 12 3.24 -6.03 4.66
CA LEU A 12 2.33 -6.61 5.66
C LEU A 12 2.76 -6.26 7.09
N THR A 13 4.07 -6.18 7.37
CA THR A 13 4.55 -5.64 8.64
C THR A 13 4.56 -4.10 8.66
N GLY A 14 4.72 -3.44 7.52
CA GLY A 14 4.70 -1.99 7.37
C GLY A 14 3.29 -1.40 7.26
N VAL A 15 2.34 -2.10 6.64
CA VAL A 15 0.94 -1.65 6.54
C VAL A 15 0.23 -1.71 7.90
N ALA A 16 0.58 -2.66 8.77
CA ALA A 16 0.13 -2.61 10.17
C ALA A 16 0.66 -1.37 10.93
N TYR A 17 1.71 -0.71 10.42
CA TYR A 17 2.31 0.47 11.06
C TYR A 17 2.04 1.80 10.36
N ALA A 18 1.64 1.82 9.11
CA ALA A 18 1.14 3.05 8.47
C ALA A 18 -0.24 3.46 9.00
N GLN A 19 -0.93 2.54 9.68
CA GLN A 19 -2.06 2.86 10.53
C GLN A 19 -1.60 2.98 11.98
N GLU A 20 -0.87 4.07 12.29
CA GLU A 20 -0.95 4.58 13.65
C GLU A 20 -2.43 4.72 13.99
N ALA A 21 -2.82 4.00 15.04
CA ALA A 21 -4.18 3.96 15.51
C ALA A 21 -4.76 5.36 15.64
N PRO A 22 -5.94 5.61 15.06
CA PRO A 22 -6.55 6.91 15.10
C PRO A 22 -6.98 7.29 16.51
N PRO A 23 -6.82 8.51 16.90
CA PRO A 23 -7.48 9.08 18.06
C PRO A 23 -8.90 9.54 17.74
N THR A 24 -9.74 9.51 18.58
CA THR A 24 -11.05 9.45 18.97
C THR A 24 -11.87 10.54 19.42
N PRO A 25 -13.07 10.53 19.63
CA PRO A 25 -13.78 11.25 20.70
C PRO A 25 -15.07 10.65 21.25
N VAL A 26 -15.47 11.15 22.22
CA VAL A 26 -16.13 11.72 23.33
C VAL A 26 -17.67 11.82 23.23
N ALA A 27 -18.38 11.28 24.17
CA ALA A 27 -19.82 11.41 24.34
C ALA A 27 -20.20 12.13 25.66
N SER A 28 -20.69 13.19 25.55
CA SER A 28 -22.08 13.62 25.63
C SER A 28 -22.52 13.97 24.22
N SER A 29 -23.78 14.17 23.94
CA SER A 29 -24.33 14.53 22.63
C SER A 29 -23.72 15.79 21.96
N GLU A 30 -22.60 16.34 22.50
CA GLU A 30 -21.93 17.57 22.09
C GLU A 30 -20.45 17.40 21.71
N ARG A 31 -19.88 16.20 21.75
CA ARG A 31 -18.42 15.98 21.57
C ARG A 31 -18.00 15.30 20.29
N VAL A 32 -18.86 15.22 19.29
CA VAL A 32 -18.47 14.93 17.90
C VAL A 32 -17.93 16.23 17.29
N VAL A 33 -16.82 16.17 16.57
CA VAL A 33 -16.36 17.34 15.81
C VAL A 33 -17.45 17.71 14.82
N THR A 34 -18.12 18.83 15.09
CA THR A 34 -19.18 19.34 14.20
C THR A 34 -18.59 20.36 13.25
N PRO A 35 -18.92 20.31 11.95
CA PRO A 35 -18.42 21.28 11.01
C PRO A 35 -18.89 22.69 11.36
N SER A 36 -18.00 23.67 11.21
CA SER A 36 -18.33 25.10 11.37
C SER A 36 -19.17 25.62 10.20
N SER A 37 -19.01 25.01 9.03
CA SER A 37 -19.77 25.33 7.82
C SER A 37 -19.92 24.08 6.97
N THR A 38 -21.11 23.94 6.37
CA THR A 38 -21.45 22.81 5.52
C THR A 38 -22.11 23.34 4.23
N GLN A 39 -21.41 23.22 3.12
CA GLN A 39 -21.92 23.45 1.76
C GLN A 39 -22.11 22.13 1.05
N ALA A 40 -22.79 22.10 -0.08
CA ALA A 40 -23.08 20.86 -0.81
C ALA A 40 -21.84 20.04 -1.18
N ASP A 41 -20.72 20.72 -1.42
CA ASP A 41 -19.47 20.14 -1.90
C ASP A 41 -18.27 20.36 -0.96
N ARG A 42 -18.49 21.07 0.18
CA ARG A 42 -17.40 21.40 1.12
C ARG A 42 -17.91 21.38 2.57
N ILE A 43 -17.16 20.70 3.42
CA ILE A 43 -17.36 20.69 4.87
C ILE A 43 -16.13 21.27 5.54
N ILE A 44 -16.30 22.27 6.39
CA ILE A 44 -15.21 23.00 7.05
C ILE A 44 -15.21 22.67 8.54
N TYR A 45 -14.05 22.29 9.05
CA TYR A 45 -13.75 22.08 10.47
C TYR A 45 -12.65 23.06 10.89
N GLU A 46 -12.96 23.99 11.79
CA GLU A 46 -11.98 24.93 12.34
C GLU A 46 -11.07 24.23 13.35
N ALA A 47 -9.78 24.60 13.41
CA ALA A 47 -8.81 23.97 14.30
C ALA A 47 -9.24 23.98 15.78
N ALA A 48 -9.94 25.03 16.22
CA ALA A 48 -10.45 25.15 17.58
C ALA A 48 -11.40 24.02 18.00
N GLN A 49 -12.07 23.38 17.03
CA GLN A 49 -13.00 22.27 17.32
C GLN A 49 -12.26 20.98 17.74
N PHE A 50 -10.97 20.89 17.40
CA PHE A 50 -10.11 19.74 17.76
C PHE A 50 -9.36 19.96 19.09
N ALA A 51 -9.38 21.16 19.66
CA ALA A 51 -8.61 21.51 20.85
C ALA A 51 -8.89 20.57 22.05
N GLN A 52 -10.11 20.07 22.18
CA GLN A 52 -10.50 19.11 23.20
C GLN A 52 -9.73 17.77 23.15
N PHE A 53 -9.12 17.43 22.02
CA PHE A 53 -8.36 16.20 21.80
C PHE A 53 -6.85 16.41 21.98
N ASN A 54 -6.40 17.64 22.28
CA ASN A 54 -4.98 17.96 22.39
C ASN A 54 -4.11 17.49 21.22
N PRO A 55 -4.50 17.74 19.93
CA PRO A 55 -3.76 17.24 18.79
C PRO A 55 -2.35 17.82 18.77
N GLN A 56 -1.35 17.02 18.46
CA GLN A 56 0.03 17.46 18.24
C GLN A 56 0.28 17.80 16.78
N THR A 57 -0.42 17.10 15.87
CA THR A 57 -0.19 17.17 14.43
C THR A 57 -1.50 17.36 13.66
N ALA A 58 -1.37 17.70 12.37
CA ALA A 58 -2.51 17.70 11.45
C ALA A 58 -3.11 16.28 11.32
N LEU A 59 -2.29 15.24 11.39
CA LEU A 59 -2.75 13.85 11.36
C LEU A 59 -3.71 13.57 12.53
N ASP A 60 -3.35 13.95 13.75
CA ASP A 60 -4.23 13.80 14.92
C ASP A 60 -5.60 14.49 14.71
N MET A 61 -5.64 15.61 14.00
CA MET A 61 -6.91 16.30 13.69
C MET A 61 -7.70 15.57 12.59
N VAL A 62 -7.02 15.15 11.53
CA VAL A 62 -7.66 14.50 10.37
C VAL A 62 -8.35 13.21 10.79
N GLN A 63 -7.73 12.45 11.64
CA GLN A 63 -8.28 11.24 12.22
C GLN A 63 -9.55 11.45 13.07
N GLN A 64 -9.86 12.70 13.44
CA GLN A 64 -11.09 13.08 14.15
C GLN A 64 -12.27 13.36 13.22
N ILE A 65 -12.05 13.47 11.90
CA ILE A 65 -13.10 13.86 10.94
C ILE A 65 -14.06 12.68 10.73
N PRO A 66 -15.35 12.80 11.07
CA PRO A 66 -16.28 11.69 10.93
C PRO A 66 -16.48 11.27 9.46
N GLY A 67 -16.30 9.99 9.17
CA GLY A 67 -16.49 9.41 7.83
C GLY A 67 -15.50 9.92 6.77
N PHE A 68 -14.32 10.36 7.19
CA PHE A 68 -13.17 10.57 6.32
C PHE A 68 -12.12 9.49 6.61
N SER A 69 -11.59 8.88 5.57
CA SER A 69 -10.44 7.98 5.63
C SER A 69 -9.31 8.52 4.76
N LEU A 70 -8.08 8.41 5.27
CA LEU A 70 -6.90 8.71 4.48
C LEU A 70 -6.71 7.63 3.41
N ASP A 71 -6.50 8.07 2.18
CA ASP A 71 -6.12 7.24 1.05
C ASP A 71 -4.72 7.67 0.61
N GLY A 72 -3.77 6.75 0.65
CA GLY A 72 -2.38 6.99 0.27
C GLY A 72 -2.17 7.13 -1.25
N GLY A 73 -3.19 6.83 -2.04
CA GLY A 73 -3.07 6.65 -3.48
C GLY A 73 -2.62 5.24 -3.84
N GLU A 74 -2.53 4.95 -5.13
CA GLU A 74 -2.03 3.68 -5.64
C GLU A 74 -0.55 3.81 -6.02
N ASP A 75 0.22 2.75 -5.82
CA ASP A 75 1.61 2.68 -6.28
C ASP A 75 1.62 2.46 -7.81
N ARG A 76 1.48 3.55 -8.55
CA ARG A 76 1.46 3.57 -10.01
C ARG A 76 2.55 4.48 -10.56
N ARG A 77 3.13 4.11 -11.69
CA ARG A 77 4.02 5.00 -12.44
C ARG A 77 3.23 6.19 -13.01
N GLY A 78 3.84 7.37 -13.02
CA GLY A 78 3.16 8.61 -13.38
C GLY A 78 2.40 9.25 -12.22
N PHE A 79 1.85 10.45 -12.44
CA PHE A 79 1.11 11.19 -11.42
C PHE A 79 -0.38 10.86 -11.36
N SER A 80 -0.94 10.29 -12.42
CA SER A 80 -2.37 10.00 -12.50
C SER A 80 -2.73 8.79 -11.63
N GLY A 81 -3.33 9.04 -10.46
CA GLY A 81 -3.76 8.00 -9.52
C GLY A 81 -2.77 7.66 -8.42
N ALA A 82 -1.50 8.05 -8.54
CA ALA A 82 -0.45 7.75 -7.56
C ALA A 82 -0.53 8.58 -6.28
N VAL A 83 -1.33 9.64 -6.23
CA VAL A 83 -1.33 10.59 -5.11
C VAL A 83 -2.62 10.50 -4.33
N GLY A 84 -2.48 10.38 -3.00
CA GLY A 84 -3.59 10.24 -2.06
C GLY A 84 -4.60 11.39 -2.03
N ASN A 85 -5.54 11.30 -1.11
CA ASN A 85 -6.70 12.20 -1.04
C ASN A 85 -6.49 13.46 -0.18
N VAL A 86 -5.24 13.99 -0.11
CA VAL A 86 -4.90 15.16 0.72
C VAL A 86 -4.28 16.29 -0.11
N LEU A 87 -4.74 17.51 0.15
CA LEU A 87 -4.16 18.75 -0.31
C LEU A 87 -3.60 19.53 0.87
N ILE A 88 -2.51 20.27 0.66
CA ILE A 88 -1.94 21.22 1.61
C ILE A 88 -2.04 22.61 1.00
N ASP A 89 -2.81 23.50 1.65
CA ASP A 89 -3.10 24.85 1.15
C ASP A 89 -3.66 24.87 -0.29
N GLY A 90 -4.46 23.85 -0.63
CA GLY A 90 -5.08 23.69 -1.94
C GLY A 90 -4.18 23.08 -3.02
N VAL A 91 -2.95 22.75 -2.69
CA VAL A 91 -1.96 22.17 -3.61
C VAL A 91 -1.71 20.69 -3.26
N ARG A 92 -1.62 19.85 -4.26
CA ARG A 92 -1.25 18.46 -4.10
C ARG A 92 0.26 18.34 -3.84
N PRO A 93 0.71 17.55 -2.85
CA PRO A 93 2.14 17.28 -2.67
C PRO A 93 2.75 16.65 -3.93
N SER A 94 3.90 17.16 -4.40
CA SER A 94 4.64 16.61 -5.55
C SER A 94 5.62 15.53 -5.13
N THR A 95 5.14 14.53 -4.40
CA THR A 95 5.91 13.39 -3.91
C THR A 95 5.10 12.11 -4.07
N LYS A 96 5.79 11.01 -4.32
CA LYS A 96 5.23 9.65 -4.37
C LYS A 96 5.76 8.77 -3.25
N SER A 97 6.99 9.04 -2.81
CA SER A 97 7.66 8.27 -1.74
C SER A 97 7.12 8.59 -0.35
N GLN A 98 6.50 9.78 -0.16
CA GLN A 98 5.93 10.17 1.12
C GLN A 98 4.44 9.85 1.16
N GLY A 99 4.06 8.90 2.00
CA GLY A 99 2.64 8.67 2.29
C GLY A 99 1.97 9.90 2.93
N VAL A 100 0.69 10.11 2.62
CA VAL A 100 -0.09 11.29 3.13
C VAL A 100 -0.11 11.36 4.66
N GLY A 101 -0.11 10.21 5.35
CA GLY A 101 0.00 10.15 6.81
C GLY A 101 1.30 10.74 7.32
N GLY A 102 2.44 10.38 6.70
CA GLY A 102 3.76 10.94 7.04
C GLY A 102 3.87 12.44 6.79
N ILE A 103 3.23 12.97 5.74
CA ILE A 103 3.17 14.42 5.51
C ILE A 103 2.37 15.10 6.62
N LEU A 104 1.22 14.57 7.00
CA LEU A 104 0.34 15.13 8.02
C LEU A 104 0.92 15.06 9.43
N SER A 105 1.68 14.00 9.76
CA SER A 105 2.36 13.84 11.06
C SER A 105 3.44 14.90 11.30
N ARG A 106 3.97 15.51 10.24
CA ARG A 106 5.02 16.54 10.29
C ARG A 106 4.48 17.96 10.35
N ILE A 107 3.18 18.16 10.17
CA ILE A 107 2.52 19.47 10.27
C ILE A 107 2.05 19.66 11.71
N PRO A 108 2.66 20.58 12.51
CA PRO A 108 2.19 20.86 13.85
C PRO A 108 0.72 21.30 13.87
N ALA A 109 -0.07 20.80 14.81
CA ALA A 109 -1.48 21.19 14.96
C ALA A 109 -1.67 22.71 15.11
N SER A 110 -0.70 23.39 15.74
CA SER A 110 -0.68 24.86 15.89
C SER A 110 -0.60 25.63 14.57
N GLN A 111 -0.16 24.99 13.49
CA GLN A 111 -0.12 25.57 12.14
C GLN A 111 -1.41 25.35 11.36
N VAL A 112 -2.30 24.47 11.81
CA VAL A 112 -3.58 24.21 11.13
C VAL A 112 -4.59 25.31 11.50
N VAL A 113 -5.14 25.98 10.51
CA VAL A 113 -6.27 26.93 10.68
C VAL A 113 -7.59 26.17 10.63
N ARG A 114 -7.75 25.33 9.60
CA ARG A 114 -8.94 24.53 9.37
C ARG A 114 -8.66 23.35 8.47
N LEU A 115 -9.55 22.39 8.52
CA LEU A 115 -9.61 21.23 7.63
C LEU A 115 -10.85 21.34 6.75
N GLU A 116 -10.69 21.20 5.44
CA GLU A 116 -11.78 21.30 4.46
C GLU A 116 -11.95 19.94 3.78
N VAL A 117 -13.07 19.28 4.03
CA VAL A 117 -13.43 18.05 3.31
C VAL A 117 -14.15 18.44 2.03
N LEU A 118 -13.53 18.20 0.90
CA LEU A 118 -14.01 18.48 -0.44
C LEU A 118 -14.65 17.23 -1.05
N ARG A 119 -15.81 17.40 -1.71
CA ARG A 119 -16.60 16.30 -2.25
C ARG A 119 -17.16 16.61 -3.62
N GLY A 120 -17.44 15.57 -4.39
CA GLY A 120 -18.09 15.72 -5.68
C GLY A 120 -17.38 16.76 -6.56
N ALA A 121 -18.08 17.80 -6.94
CA ALA A 121 -17.56 18.79 -7.87
C ALA A 121 -16.45 19.71 -7.30
N ALA A 122 -16.24 19.76 -5.99
CA ALA A 122 -15.09 20.44 -5.40
C ALA A 122 -13.78 19.66 -5.57
N VAL A 123 -13.88 18.38 -5.92
CA VAL A 123 -12.76 17.46 -6.17
C VAL A 123 -12.23 17.56 -7.61
N ALA A 124 -12.77 18.45 -8.44
CA ALA A 124 -12.38 18.56 -9.85
C ALA A 124 -10.91 19.01 -10.02
N GLY A 125 -10.28 18.50 -11.05
CA GLY A 125 -8.88 18.76 -11.40
C GLY A 125 -8.03 17.49 -11.29
N ASP A 126 -6.76 17.63 -10.93
CA ASP A 126 -5.82 16.50 -10.78
C ASP A 126 -6.25 15.42 -9.78
N ALA A 127 -7.23 15.73 -8.98
CA ALA A 127 -7.85 14.82 -8.02
C ALA A 127 -9.08 14.08 -8.57
N SER A 128 -9.36 14.22 -9.86
CA SER A 128 -10.48 13.50 -10.50
C SER A 128 -10.28 11.99 -10.34
N GLY A 129 -11.29 11.33 -9.80
CA GLY A 129 -11.23 9.92 -9.42
C GLY A 129 -11.32 9.68 -7.92
N GLN A 130 -10.92 10.62 -7.08
CA GLN A 130 -11.14 10.55 -5.63
C GLN A 130 -12.57 10.98 -5.30
N SER A 131 -13.23 10.24 -4.42
CA SER A 131 -14.59 10.55 -3.97
C SER A 131 -14.64 11.74 -2.99
N THR A 132 -13.56 11.89 -2.24
CA THR A 132 -13.42 12.86 -1.17
C THR A 132 -11.95 13.27 -1.04
N LEU A 133 -11.70 14.58 -0.98
CA LEU A 133 -10.37 15.14 -0.68
C LEU A 133 -10.41 15.88 0.66
N LEU A 134 -9.27 15.90 1.32
CA LEU A 134 -9.03 16.76 2.46
C LEU A 134 -8.06 17.88 2.08
N ASN A 135 -8.42 19.12 2.33
CA ASN A 135 -7.50 20.24 2.24
C ASN A 135 -7.12 20.73 3.65
N VAL A 136 -5.85 20.64 4.00
CA VAL A 136 -5.28 21.17 5.23
C VAL A 136 -4.86 22.62 4.98
N VAL A 137 -5.57 23.57 5.57
CA VAL A 137 -5.27 25.00 5.44
C VAL A 137 -4.43 25.44 6.63
N ARG A 138 -3.22 25.94 6.36
CA ARG A 138 -2.24 26.32 7.37
C ARG A 138 -2.20 27.83 7.63
N THR A 139 -1.75 28.19 8.82
CA THR A 139 -1.47 29.59 9.19
C THR A 139 -0.08 30.03 8.73
N GLU A 140 0.10 31.34 8.59
CA GLU A 140 1.40 31.97 8.36
C GLU A 140 2.21 32.06 9.67
N SER A 141 2.59 30.93 10.28
CA SER A 141 3.38 30.96 11.52
C SER A 141 4.88 31.11 11.27
N ALA A 142 5.60 31.68 12.21
CA ALA A 142 7.05 31.90 12.10
C ALA A 142 7.87 30.60 12.10
N GLY A 143 7.34 29.54 12.67
CA GLY A 143 7.94 28.19 12.69
C GLY A 143 7.49 27.40 13.92
N SER A 144 7.39 26.10 13.75
CA SER A 144 7.10 25.14 14.81
C SER A 144 7.62 23.77 14.39
N GLY A 145 7.96 22.93 15.34
CA GLY A 145 8.42 21.58 15.11
C GLY A 145 7.59 20.55 15.84
N VAL A 146 7.67 19.32 15.36
CA VAL A 146 7.14 18.12 16.00
C VAL A 146 8.33 17.16 16.24
N TYR A 147 8.34 16.50 17.36
CA TYR A 147 9.26 15.40 17.61
C TYR A 147 8.52 14.19 18.14
N SER A 148 9.06 13.02 17.84
CA SER A 148 8.69 11.77 18.49
C SER A 148 9.95 10.95 18.75
N ALA A 149 9.97 10.23 19.86
CA ALA A 149 11.06 9.33 20.23
C ALA A 149 10.49 8.15 21.03
N GLY A 150 10.94 6.95 20.72
CA GLY A 150 10.44 5.75 21.36
C GLY A 150 11.23 4.51 21.00
N PHE A 151 10.69 3.38 21.39
CA PHE A 151 11.25 2.07 21.08
C PHE A 151 10.17 1.00 21.02
N GLU A 152 10.47 -0.06 20.30
CA GLU A 152 9.71 -1.30 20.28
C GLU A 152 10.46 -2.34 21.15
N LEU A 153 9.71 -3.13 21.92
CA LEU A 153 10.18 -4.28 22.68
C LEU A 153 9.46 -5.54 22.20
N THR A 154 10.23 -6.55 21.85
CA THR A 154 9.73 -7.86 21.43
C THR A 154 10.20 -8.95 22.39
N SER A 155 9.89 -10.23 22.10
CA SER A 155 10.39 -11.41 22.78
C SER A 155 11.93 -11.45 22.87
N ARG A 156 12.65 -10.83 21.92
CA ARG A 156 14.12 -10.72 21.94
C ARG A 156 14.66 -9.89 23.10
N GLY A 157 13.83 -9.04 23.73
CA GLY A 157 14.23 -8.20 24.86
C GLY A 157 15.21 -7.07 24.50
N VAL A 158 15.49 -6.85 23.21
CA VAL A 158 16.33 -5.77 22.72
C VAL A 158 15.44 -4.61 22.27
N PRO A 159 15.62 -3.38 22.82
CA PRO A 159 14.84 -2.24 22.36
C PRO A 159 15.20 -1.85 20.92
N ALA A 160 14.23 -1.79 20.04
CA ALA A 160 14.37 -1.28 18.68
C ALA A 160 13.98 0.21 18.64
N PRO A 161 14.94 1.14 18.47
CA PRO A 161 14.67 2.56 18.55
C PRO A 161 13.88 3.06 17.34
N ARG A 162 13.04 4.08 17.59
CA ARG A 162 12.32 4.85 16.57
C ARG A 162 12.25 6.31 16.97
N GLY A 163 12.21 7.20 15.98
CA GLY A 163 12.07 8.62 16.25
C GLY A 163 11.98 9.44 14.98
N GLU A 164 11.34 10.59 15.12
CA GLU A 164 11.21 11.58 14.06
C GLU A 164 11.32 12.97 14.66
N VAL A 165 11.92 13.88 13.91
CA VAL A 165 11.90 15.31 14.20
C VAL A 165 11.60 16.07 12.93
N SER A 166 10.68 17.01 12.99
CA SER A 166 10.37 17.90 11.88
C SER A 166 10.32 19.35 12.37
N TYR A 167 10.64 20.26 11.46
CA TYR A 167 10.49 21.69 11.68
C TYR A 167 9.97 22.34 10.39
N SER A 168 8.94 23.14 10.50
CA SER A 168 8.34 23.85 9.38
C SER A 168 7.95 25.27 9.76
N GLY A 169 7.98 26.17 8.79
CA GLY A 169 7.64 27.56 9.04
C GLY A 169 7.67 28.42 7.80
N ARG A 170 7.48 29.73 8.01
CA ARG A 170 7.49 30.75 6.98
C ARG A 170 8.39 31.92 7.39
N ASN A 171 9.21 32.36 6.45
CA ASN A 171 9.98 33.60 6.60
C ASN A 171 9.68 34.53 5.40
N GLY A 172 8.92 35.59 5.64
CA GLY A 172 8.36 36.41 4.58
C GLY A 172 7.43 35.62 3.68
N ASN A 173 7.77 35.52 2.40
CA ASN A 173 7.01 34.76 1.40
C ASN A 173 7.61 33.35 1.12
N VAL A 174 8.63 32.94 1.88
CA VAL A 174 9.29 31.65 1.72
C VAL A 174 8.78 30.69 2.81
N GLU A 175 8.17 29.60 2.39
CA GLU A 175 7.78 28.49 3.24
C GLU A 175 8.88 27.42 3.16
N TYR A 176 9.13 26.73 4.27
CA TYR A 176 10.11 25.66 4.33
C TYR A 176 9.71 24.59 5.32
N SER A 177 10.17 23.37 5.07
CA SER A 177 10.11 22.27 6.03
C SER A 177 11.36 21.39 5.91
N ILE A 178 11.74 20.76 7.02
CA ILE A 178 12.75 19.73 7.08
C ILE A 178 12.33 18.68 8.12
N ALA A 179 12.57 17.42 7.81
CA ALA A 179 12.34 16.33 8.76
C ALA A 179 13.40 15.24 8.60
N GLY A 180 13.64 14.51 9.69
CA GLY A 180 14.46 13.31 9.70
C GLY A 180 13.84 12.26 10.59
N SER A 181 13.88 11.01 10.16
CA SER A 181 13.35 9.88 10.91
C SER A 181 14.33 8.71 10.95
N VAL A 182 14.23 7.92 12.03
CA VAL A 182 14.86 6.62 12.18
C VAL A 182 13.82 5.62 12.67
N PHE A 183 13.87 4.42 12.12
CA PHE A 183 13.00 3.33 12.48
C PHE A 183 13.80 2.04 12.59
N SER A 184 13.51 1.23 13.61
CA SER A 184 14.10 -0.10 13.76
C SER A 184 13.04 -1.09 14.23
N GLN A 185 13.22 -2.35 13.83
CA GLN A 185 12.39 -3.46 14.22
C GLN A 185 13.27 -4.70 14.39
N TYR A 186 13.19 -5.36 15.55
CA TYR A 186 13.96 -6.58 15.87
C TYR A 186 12.97 -7.65 16.30
N ARG A 187 12.66 -8.60 15.42
CA ARG A 187 11.63 -9.61 15.66
C ARG A 187 12.13 -11.00 15.39
N ASP A 188 11.60 -11.97 16.13
CA ASP A 188 11.67 -13.38 15.79
C ASP A 188 10.32 -13.79 15.22
N LEU A 189 10.33 -14.46 14.10
CA LEU A 189 9.14 -15.00 13.44
C LEU A 189 9.23 -16.52 13.38
N PRO A 190 9.10 -17.21 14.54
CA PRO A 190 9.18 -18.66 14.57
C PRO A 190 8.01 -19.26 13.82
N GLY A 191 8.33 -20.26 13.01
CA GLY A 191 7.37 -21.00 12.22
C GLY A 191 7.51 -22.51 12.38
N TRP A 192 6.54 -23.24 11.87
CA TRP A 192 6.58 -24.66 11.71
C TRP A 192 5.91 -25.08 10.42
N ARG A 193 6.35 -26.21 9.84
CA ARG A 193 5.75 -26.82 8.65
C ARG A 193 5.42 -28.27 8.97
N LEU A 194 4.26 -28.76 8.54
CA LEU A 194 3.87 -30.16 8.62
C LEU A 194 3.77 -30.72 7.19
N PHE A 195 4.50 -31.77 6.91
CA PHE A 195 4.44 -32.44 5.63
C PHE A 195 3.52 -33.65 5.72
N THR A 196 2.58 -33.76 4.78
CA THR A 196 1.62 -34.87 4.73
C THR A 196 1.57 -35.44 3.31
N ASN A 197 1.12 -36.68 3.20
CA ASN A 197 0.83 -37.31 1.92
C ASN A 197 -0.61 -37.80 1.94
N GLU A 198 -1.40 -37.42 0.93
CA GLU A 198 -2.81 -37.76 0.83
C GLU A 198 -3.11 -39.06 0.07
N VAL A 199 -2.13 -39.82 -0.39
CA VAL A 199 -2.35 -41.10 -1.06
C VAL A 199 -2.93 -42.11 -0.06
N GLY A 200 -4.26 -42.20 -0.03
CA GLY A 200 -4.99 -43.07 0.89
C GLY A 200 -5.40 -42.45 2.21
N GLY A 201 -5.24 -41.16 2.39
CA GLY A 201 -5.55 -40.33 3.55
C GLY A 201 -4.34 -39.57 4.09
N PRO A 202 -4.55 -38.49 4.87
CA PRO A 202 -3.43 -37.67 5.34
C PRO A 202 -2.52 -38.47 6.30
N VAL A 203 -1.32 -38.72 5.87
CA VAL A 203 -0.26 -39.37 6.65
C VAL A 203 0.89 -38.39 6.79
N SER A 204 1.33 -38.10 8.02
CA SER A 204 2.52 -37.28 8.23
C SER A 204 3.75 -37.92 7.62
N THR A 205 4.46 -37.20 6.79
CA THR A 205 5.74 -37.60 6.20
C THR A 205 6.93 -36.89 6.83
N GLY A 206 6.67 -35.89 7.68
CA GLY A 206 7.71 -35.14 8.38
C GLY A 206 7.21 -33.75 8.80
N ARG A 207 8.09 -32.99 9.41
CA ARG A 207 7.87 -31.60 9.82
C ARG A 207 9.14 -30.76 9.68
N ALA A 208 9.01 -29.46 9.72
CA ALA A 208 10.13 -28.54 9.89
C ALA A 208 9.84 -27.50 10.98
N GLU A 209 10.90 -27.04 11.64
CA GLU A 209 10.89 -25.91 12.57
C GLU A 209 11.74 -24.79 11.99
N THR A 210 11.27 -23.57 12.16
CA THR A 210 11.93 -22.38 11.63
C THR A 210 12.03 -21.32 12.73
N PRO A 211 13.18 -21.16 13.40
CA PRO A 211 13.51 -19.91 14.06
C PRO A 211 13.87 -18.88 12.98
N SER A 212 13.27 -17.71 13.00
CA SER A 212 13.51 -16.70 11.97
C SER A 212 13.72 -15.33 12.64
N PRO A 213 14.93 -15.06 13.18
CA PRO A 213 15.28 -13.73 13.68
C PRO A 213 15.44 -12.75 12.51
N ARG A 214 14.80 -11.59 12.64
CA ARG A 214 14.79 -10.54 11.61
C ARG A 214 15.13 -9.18 12.21
N ASP A 215 16.00 -8.45 11.54
CA ASP A 215 16.40 -7.09 11.89
C ASP A 215 16.12 -6.16 10.71
N PHE A 216 15.30 -5.12 10.94
CA PHE A 216 15.05 -4.06 9.99
C PHE A 216 15.48 -2.71 10.57
N ARG A 217 16.12 -1.88 9.76
CA ARG A 217 16.51 -0.51 10.12
C ARG A 217 16.34 0.41 8.93
N GLU A 218 15.76 1.57 9.18
CA GLU A 218 15.50 2.59 8.17
C GLU A 218 15.87 3.98 8.69
N GLY A 219 16.33 4.83 7.80
CA GLY A 219 16.53 6.25 8.05
C GLY A 219 16.08 7.08 6.86
N SER A 220 15.42 8.20 7.11
CA SER A 220 15.02 9.12 6.05
C SER A 220 15.28 10.57 6.42
N VAL A 221 15.53 11.40 5.39
CA VAL A 221 15.59 12.85 5.48
C VAL A 221 14.73 13.45 4.39
N THR A 222 13.86 14.39 4.74
CA THR A 222 12.99 15.09 3.80
C THR A 222 13.12 16.59 3.98
N GLY A 223 12.94 17.34 2.89
CA GLY A 223 12.92 18.80 2.94
C GLY A 223 12.05 19.38 1.85
N SER A 224 11.47 20.56 2.11
CA SER A 224 10.73 21.32 1.11
C SER A 224 10.94 22.81 1.25
N VAL A 225 10.82 23.54 0.15
CA VAL A 225 10.80 24.99 0.10
C VAL A 225 9.78 25.44 -0.94
N ALA A 226 8.99 26.48 -0.62
CA ALA A 226 8.08 27.08 -1.58
C ALA A 226 8.12 28.62 -1.48
N PHE A 227 8.07 29.30 -2.63
CA PHE A 227 8.17 30.75 -2.70
C PHE A 227 7.52 31.30 -3.98
N PRO A 228 7.11 32.58 -3.97
CA PRO A 228 6.61 33.25 -5.16
C PRO A 228 7.69 33.36 -6.24
N LEU A 229 7.36 33.00 -7.48
CA LEU A 229 8.24 33.12 -8.62
C LEU A 229 7.41 33.51 -9.87
N TRP A 230 7.83 34.56 -10.59
CA TRP A 230 7.24 35.00 -11.86
C TRP A 230 5.69 35.13 -11.83
N GLY A 231 5.13 35.62 -10.71
CA GLY A 231 3.70 35.77 -10.56
C GLY A 231 2.92 34.49 -10.28
N GLY A 232 3.61 33.41 -9.99
CA GLY A 232 3.10 32.12 -9.50
C GLY A 232 3.79 31.74 -8.20
N ARG A 233 3.64 30.47 -7.78
CA ARG A 233 4.27 29.85 -6.63
C ARG A 233 5.06 28.64 -7.08
N LEU A 234 6.36 28.61 -6.77
CA LEU A 234 7.23 27.46 -6.99
C LEU A 234 7.39 26.70 -5.66
N GLY A 235 7.16 25.41 -5.68
CA GLY A 235 7.50 24.49 -4.62
C GLY A 235 8.58 23.50 -5.10
N VAL A 236 9.50 23.16 -4.22
CA VAL A 236 10.54 22.14 -4.43
C VAL A 236 10.58 21.27 -3.17
N ASN A 237 10.61 19.98 -3.33
CA ASN A 237 10.78 19.01 -2.25
C ASN A 237 11.82 17.98 -2.62
N GLY A 238 12.41 17.37 -1.61
CA GLY A 238 13.36 16.27 -1.78
C GLY A 238 13.28 15.31 -0.61
N GLN A 239 13.58 14.05 -0.89
CA GLN A 239 13.69 12.96 0.09
C GLN A 239 14.91 12.13 -0.23
N PHE A 240 15.54 11.64 0.81
CA PHE A 240 16.51 10.54 0.77
C PHE A 240 16.13 9.54 1.84
N ASP A 241 16.12 8.27 1.49
CA ASP A 241 15.86 7.16 2.40
C ASP A 241 16.83 6.01 2.15
N ALA A 242 17.12 5.29 3.23
CA ALA A 242 17.94 4.09 3.19
C ALA A 242 17.46 3.11 4.25
N ASN A 243 17.38 1.84 3.86
CA ASN A 243 17.09 0.78 4.80
C ASN A 243 18.02 -0.43 4.65
N ARG A 244 18.04 -1.24 5.69
CA ARG A 244 18.71 -2.53 5.73
C ARG A 244 17.81 -3.54 6.42
N PHE A 245 17.69 -4.71 5.79
CA PHE A 245 17.03 -5.87 6.36
C PHE A 245 18.00 -7.05 6.44
N ASN A 246 17.96 -7.80 7.55
CA ASN A 246 18.67 -9.06 7.69
C ASN A 246 17.70 -10.09 8.27
N ALA A 247 17.79 -11.32 7.80
CA ALA A 247 17.03 -12.45 8.33
C ALA A 247 17.87 -13.73 8.27
N ASP A 248 17.86 -14.48 9.38
CA ASP A 248 18.37 -15.84 9.43
C ASP A 248 17.15 -16.77 9.39
N ASN A 249 16.81 -17.30 8.22
CA ASN A 249 15.66 -18.19 8.03
C ASN A 249 16.13 -19.65 8.02
N ASP A 250 16.47 -20.18 9.18
CA ASP A 250 16.88 -21.57 9.31
C ASP A 250 15.68 -22.51 9.29
N TYR A 251 15.79 -23.62 8.56
CA TYR A 251 14.79 -24.68 8.51
C TYR A 251 15.42 -26.00 8.96
N TYR A 252 14.90 -26.56 10.04
CA TYR A 252 15.30 -27.85 10.57
C TYR A 252 14.23 -28.89 10.25
N PHE A 253 14.54 -29.85 9.38
CA PHE A 253 13.61 -30.86 8.92
C PHE A 253 13.72 -32.15 9.73
N PHE A 254 12.58 -32.80 9.96
CA PHE A 254 12.44 -34.03 10.71
C PHE A 254 11.58 -35.01 9.90
N ASP A 255 11.92 -36.31 9.97
CA ASP A 255 11.14 -37.39 9.35
C ASP A 255 9.79 -37.62 10.10
N ALA A 256 8.98 -38.58 9.59
CA ALA A 256 7.71 -38.94 10.20
C ALA A 256 7.83 -39.58 11.61
N LEU A 257 9.04 -40.00 12.04
CA LEU A 257 9.35 -40.55 13.34
C LEU A 257 10.02 -39.53 14.26
N ASP A 258 10.08 -38.26 13.82
CA ASP A 258 10.68 -37.14 14.56
C ASP A 258 12.21 -37.19 14.69
N ASN A 259 12.88 -37.95 13.80
CA ASN A 259 14.35 -37.95 13.72
C ASN A 259 14.79 -36.76 12.82
N PRO A 260 15.97 -36.14 13.13
CA PRO A 260 16.55 -35.17 12.21
C PRO A 260 16.74 -35.75 10.80
N ASP A 261 16.33 -35.02 9.77
CA ASP A 261 16.40 -35.45 8.37
C ASP A 261 17.40 -34.58 7.58
N SER A 262 17.25 -33.27 7.66
CA SER A 262 18.10 -32.29 6.97
C SER A 262 17.97 -30.91 7.62
N ALA A 263 18.78 -29.95 7.17
CA ALA A 263 18.57 -28.56 7.49
C ALA A 263 18.91 -27.66 6.30
N LEU A 264 18.20 -26.54 6.18
CA LEU A 264 18.56 -25.41 5.34
C LEU A 264 18.84 -24.23 6.26
N LEU A 265 20.07 -23.71 6.19
CA LEU A 265 20.50 -22.51 6.89
C LEU A 265 20.54 -21.38 5.87
N GLN A 266 19.68 -20.39 6.02
CA GLN A 266 19.52 -19.28 5.08
C GLN A 266 19.85 -17.96 5.77
N ASP A 267 20.89 -17.26 5.26
CA ASP A 267 21.24 -15.87 5.60
C ASP A 267 20.79 -14.97 4.46
N LEU A 268 19.89 -14.01 4.76
CA LEU A 268 19.38 -13.04 3.82
C LEU A 268 19.73 -11.64 4.28
N GLN A 269 20.36 -10.85 3.41
CA GLN A 269 20.71 -9.45 3.64
C GLN A 269 20.20 -8.59 2.50
N GLU A 270 19.44 -7.54 2.84
CA GLU A 270 18.92 -6.61 1.85
C GLU A 270 19.32 -5.18 2.20
N HIS A 271 19.63 -4.41 1.17
CA HIS A 271 19.98 -2.99 1.25
C HIS A 271 19.16 -2.21 0.25
N TYR A 272 18.54 -1.14 0.69
CA TYR A 272 17.83 -0.21 -0.17
C TYR A 272 18.32 1.20 0.07
N ARG A 273 18.45 1.98 -1.02
CA ARG A 273 18.72 3.41 -1.00
C ARG A 273 17.89 4.08 -2.06
N GLY A 274 17.19 5.16 -1.69
CA GLY A 274 16.37 5.92 -2.62
C GLY A 274 16.51 7.42 -2.46
N TYR A 275 16.25 8.16 -3.54
CA TYR A 275 16.05 9.59 -3.47
C TYR A 275 14.96 10.05 -4.44
N GLU A 276 14.21 11.06 -4.00
CA GLU A 276 13.17 11.69 -4.79
C GLU A 276 13.34 13.21 -4.78
N PHE A 277 13.14 13.85 -5.93
CA PHE A 277 13.02 15.30 -6.07
C PHE A 277 11.74 15.65 -6.81
N GLY A 278 10.91 16.49 -6.18
CA GLY A 278 9.68 17.00 -6.75
C GLY A 278 9.72 18.51 -6.93
N VAL A 279 9.11 18.98 -8.01
CA VAL A 279 8.92 20.41 -8.30
C VAL A 279 7.47 20.62 -8.70
N ASN A 280 6.83 21.64 -8.14
CA ASN A 280 5.53 22.11 -8.59
C ASN A 280 5.54 23.63 -8.80
N TYR A 281 4.85 24.08 -9.84
CA TYR A 281 4.69 25.49 -10.13
C TYR A 281 3.25 25.78 -10.53
N ASP A 282 2.59 26.64 -9.77
CA ASP A 282 1.20 27.04 -9.96
C ASP A 282 1.13 28.52 -10.30
N ARG A 283 0.38 28.89 -11.34
CA ARG A 283 0.20 30.27 -11.75
C ARG A 283 -1.13 30.50 -12.45
N ASP A 284 -1.79 31.61 -12.11
CA ASP A 284 -2.92 32.09 -12.88
C ASP A 284 -2.43 32.96 -14.07
N ILE A 285 -2.94 32.64 -15.27
CA ILE A 285 -2.67 33.33 -16.53
C ILE A 285 -4.00 33.83 -17.11
N GLY A 286 -4.40 35.05 -16.73
CA GLY A 286 -5.72 35.56 -17.03
C GLY A 286 -6.81 34.69 -16.39
N PRO A 287 -7.74 34.11 -17.17
CA PRO A 287 -8.79 33.23 -16.64
C PRO A 287 -8.39 31.77 -16.50
N TRP A 288 -7.13 31.43 -16.77
CA TRP A 288 -6.60 30.07 -16.75
C TRP A 288 -5.67 29.86 -15.55
N SER A 289 -5.80 28.73 -14.90
CA SER A 289 -4.83 28.27 -13.89
C SER A 289 -3.91 27.22 -14.53
N LEU A 290 -2.62 27.51 -14.54
CA LEU A 290 -1.54 26.63 -14.99
C LEU A 290 -0.97 25.89 -13.79
N ALA A 291 -0.84 24.56 -13.86
CA ALA A 291 -0.06 23.75 -12.95
C ALA A 291 1.00 22.97 -13.71
N LEU A 292 2.24 23.02 -13.22
CA LEU A 292 3.37 22.24 -13.72
C LEU A 292 3.90 21.39 -12.59
N ILE A 293 4.16 20.12 -12.87
CA ILE A 293 4.74 19.18 -11.90
C ILE A 293 5.89 18.45 -12.58
N GLY A 294 7.01 18.32 -11.85
CA GLY A 294 8.13 17.48 -12.22
C GLY A 294 8.53 16.59 -11.06
N LEU A 295 8.95 15.38 -11.34
CA LEU A 295 9.44 14.43 -10.34
C LEU A 295 10.55 13.59 -10.92
N ILE A 296 11.56 13.33 -10.10
CA ILE A 296 12.64 12.37 -10.37
C ILE A 296 12.76 11.48 -9.13
N ASN A 297 12.66 10.17 -9.34
CA ASN A 297 12.89 9.16 -8.34
C ASN A 297 13.95 8.19 -8.85
N ARG A 298 14.88 7.78 -7.98
CA ARG A 298 15.91 6.78 -8.26
C ARG A 298 16.11 5.94 -7.02
N SER A 299 16.22 4.64 -7.20
CA SER A 299 16.52 3.70 -6.12
C SER A 299 17.50 2.62 -6.57
N ASN A 300 18.22 2.10 -5.59
CA ASN A 300 19.05 0.91 -5.71
C ASN A 300 18.63 -0.06 -4.62
N TYR A 301 18.45 -1.32 -5.01
CA TYR A 301 18.15 -2.44 -4.13
C TYR A 301 19.17 -3.55 -4.39
N GLU A 302 19.79 -4.04 -3.33
CA GLU A 302 20.75 -5.14 -3.32
C GLU A 302 20.21 -6.21 -2.36
N SER A 303 20.24 -7.48 -2.77
CA SER A 303 19.82 -8.62 -1.94
C SER A 303 20.81 -9.76 -2.11
N ASP A 304 21.42 -10.15 -0.99
CA ASP A 304 22.32 -11.29 -0.88
C ASP A 304 21.62 -12.41 -0.10
N GLU A 305 21.39 -13.56 -0.71
CA GLU A 305 20.88 -14.77 -0.07
C GLU A 305 21.93 -15.86 -0.13
N ASN A 306 22.26 -16.45 1.02
CA ASN A 306 23.25 -17.49 1.16
C ASN A 306 22.65 -18.69 1.90
N ASP A 307 22.49 -19.79 1.20
CA ASP A 307 21.83 -20.99 1.66
C ASP A 307 22.83 -22.14 1.78
N VAL A 308 22.86 -22.80 2.93
CA VAL A 308 23.65 -23.98 3.20
C VAL A 308 22.74 -25.15 3.54
N PHE A 309 22.84 -26.23 2.79
CA PHE A 309 22.09 -27.47 3.00
C PHE A 309 22.94 -28.45 3.79
N LEU A 310 22.34 -29.05 4.83
CA LEU A 310 22.97 -30.06 5.68
C LEU A 310 22.17 -31.35 5.62
N ASP A 311 22.86 -32.47 5.64
CA ASP A 311 22.26 -33.82 5.74
C ASP A 311 21.79 -34.12 7.19
N ALA A 312 21.18 -35.32 7.37
CA ALA A 312 20.68 -35.78 8.66
C ALA A 312 21.78 -35.89 9.76
N ALA A 313 23.05 -35.97 9.40
CA ALA A 313 24.18 -35.99 10.31
C ALA A 313 24.74 -34.59 10.61
N GLY A 314 24.19 -33.57 9.97
CA GLY A 314 24.67 -32.17 10.04
C GLY A 314 25.91 -31.93 9.19
N ALA A 315 26.23 -32.81 8.23
CA ALA A 315 27.31 -32.59 7.29
C ALA A 315 26.83 -31.76 6.08
N PHE A 316 27.76 -31.03 5.48
CA PHE A 316 27.48 -30.23 4.29
C PHE A 316 26.99 -31.12 3.13
N ASP A 317 25.84 -30.77 2.56
CA ASP A 317 25.19 -31.49 1.44
C ASP A 317 25.17 -30.64 0.16
N GLY A 318 25.18 -29.35 0.29
CA GLY A 318 25.23 -28.42 -0.84
C GLY A 318 25.00 -26.99 -0.42
N ASP A 319 25.05 -26.10 -1.40
CA ASP A 319 24.87 -24.66 -1.22
C ASP A 319 24.12 -24.03 -2.39
N PHE A 320 23.56 -22.87 -2.14
CA PHE A 320 22.96 -21.99 -3.13
C PHE A 320 23.24 -20.54 -2.70
N PHE A 321 23.70 -19.74 -3.63
CA PHE A 321 23.90 -18.31 -3.44
C PHE A 321 23.16 -17.54 -4.51
N GLN A 322 22.48 -16.46 -4.10
CA GLN A 322 21.78 -15.54 -4.99
C GLN A 322 22.17 -14.10 -4.65
N ASP A 323 22.68 -13.38 -5.64
CA ASP A 323 22.89 -11.94 -5.59
C ASP A 323 21.94 -11.25 -6.56
N ILE A 324 21.17 -10.30 -6.06
CA ILE A 324 20.26 -9.46 -6.86
C ILE A 324 20.68 -8.02 -6.70
N ASN A 325 20.96 -7.35 -7.81
CA ASN A 325 21.15 -5.91 -7.86
C ASN A 325 20.12 -5.27 -8.80
N GLN A 326 19.35 -4.32 -8.29
CA GLN A 326 18.33 -3.60 -9.06
C GLN A 326 18.52 -2.10 -8.95
N GLU A 327 18.62 -1.43 -10.11
CA GLU A 327 18.58 0.03 -10.21
C GLU A 327 17.24 0.44 -10.84
N ALA A 328 16.39 1.14 -10.10
CA ALA A 328 15.10 1.61 -10.61
C ALA A 328 15.06 3.13 -10.73
N GLY A 329 14.35 3.61 -11.74
CA GLY A 329 14.24 5.04 -11.99
C GLY A 329 12.91 5.47 -12.60
N GLU A 330 12.39 6.62 -12.14
CA GLU A 330 11.24 7.29 -12.73
C GLU A 330 11.54 8.78 -12.90
N SER A 331 11.17 9.35 -14.04
CA SER A 331 11.20 10.79 -14.30
C SER A 331 9.90 11.21 -14.94
N ILE A 332 9.17 12.18 -14.34
CA ILE A 332 7.85 12.62 -14.79
C ILE A 332 7.87 14.13 -15.02
N ALA A 333 7.20 14.56 -16.07
CA ALA A 333 6.88 15.96 -16.31
C ALA A 333 5.39 16.07 -16.72
N ARG A 334 4.63 16.88 -15.99
CA ARG A 334 3.19 17.08 -16.23
C ARG A 334 2.86 18.57 -16.30
N ALA A 335 1.98 18.92 -17.23
CA ALA A 335 1.44 20.27 -17.36
C ALA A 335 -0.08 20.20 -17.49
N SER A 336 -0.81 21.04 -16.76
CA SER A 336 -2.25 21.19 -16.91
C SER A 336 -2.69 22.64 -16.93
N LEU A 337 -3.76 22.90 -17.69
CA LEU A 337 -4.44 24.17 -17.77
C LEU A 337 -5.92 23.98 -17.47
N SER A 338 -6.41 24.66 -16.45
CA SER A 338 -7.82 24.61 -16.07
C SER A 338 -8.47 25.98 -16.07
N ARG A 339 -9.80 25.98 -16.31
CA ARG A 339 -10.60 27.21 -16.32
C ARG A 339 -12.04 26.94 -15.94
N SER A 340 -12.62 27.84 -15.12
CA SER A 340 -14.08 27.92 -14.91
C SER A 340 -14.73 28.79 -15.99
N ILE A 341 -15.80 28.29 -16.60
CA ILE A 341 -16.60 28.96 -17.63
C ILE A 341 -17.99 29.21 -17.04
N GLY A 342 -18.19 30.44 -16.52
CA GLY A 342 -19.37 30.76 -15.70
C GLY A 342 -19.40 29.93 -14.40
N PRO A 343 -20.56 29.88 -13.71
CA PRO A 343 -20.68 29.16 -12.43
C PRO A 343 -20.87 27.64 -12.57
N HIS A 344 -21.14 27.16 -13.78
CA HIS A 344 -21.61 25.79 -13.98
C HIS A 344 -20.62 24.87 -14.70
N HIS A 345 -19.55 25.38 -15.28
CA HIS A 345 -18.64 24.60 -16.09
C HIS A 345 -17.19 24.84 -15.67
N ARG A 346 -16.42 23.75 -15.55
CA ARG A 346 -14.97 23.76 -15.46
C ARG A 346 -14.41 22.84 -16.54
N ILE A 347 -13.37 23.30 -17.21
CA ILE A 347 -12.62 22.50 -18.18
C ILE A 347 -11.15 22.42 -17.73
N GLU A 348 -10.53 21.33 -18.06
CA GLU A 348 -9.10 21.11 -17.85
C GLU A 348 -8.52 20.30 -19.02
N PHE A 349 -7.30 20.65 -19.41
CA PHE A 349 -6.50 19.92 -20.41
C PHE A 349 -5.09 19.77 -19.85
N GLY A 350 -4.46 18.66 -20.18
CA GLY A 350 -3.07 18.48 -19.79
C GLY A 350 -2.36 17.40 -20.59
N ALA A 351 -1.07 17.35 -20.34
CA ALA A 351 -0.16 16.36 -20.88
C ALA A 351 0.81 15.91 -19.80
N GLU A 352 1.20 14.64 -19.84
CA GLU A 352 2.22 14.05 -19.00
C GLU A 352 3.18 13.25 -19.88
N GLY A 353 4.48 13.36 -19.61
CA GLY A 353 5.51 12.49 -20.14
C GLY A 353 6.23 11.82 -18.96
N ALA A 354 6.53 10.53 -19.10
CA ALA A 354 7.27 9.78 -18.11
C ALA A 354 8.33 8.90 -18.77
N PHE A 355 9.47 8.77 -18.12
CA PHE A 355 10.50 7.80 -18.42
C PHE A 355 10.74 6.94 -17.19
N ASN A 356 10.62 5.63 -17.34
CA ASN A 356 10.80 4.65 -16.28
C ASN A 356 11.85 3.64 -16.70
N SER A 357 12.62 3.12 -15.73
CA SER A 357 13.63 2.09 -15.99
C SER A 357 13.79 1.15 -14.81
N LEU A 358 14.15 -0.10 -15.09
CA LEU A 358 14.64 -1.09 -14.14
C LEU A 358 15.80 -1.84 -14.80
N ASP A 359 17.00 -1.74 -14.23
CA ASP A 359 18.17 -2.57 -14.57
C ASP A 359 18.31 -3.62 -13.47
N GLN A 360 18.09 -4.90 -13.78
CA GLN A 360 18.30 -6.00 -12.85
C GLN A 360 19.47 -6.86 -13.31
N ARG A 361 20.29 -7.26 -12.34
CA ARG A 361 21.27 -8.32 -12.43
C ARG A 361 21.01 -9.36 -11.37
N LEU A 362 20.98 -10.60 -11.78
CA LEU A 362 20.80 -11.77 -10.93
C LEU A 362 21.96 -12.73 -11.20
N ASP A 363 22.78 -12.97 -10.19
CA ASP A 363 23.83 -13.97 -10.21
C ASP A 363 23.45 -15.14 -9.28
N LEU A 364 23.55 -16.37 -9.79
CA LEU A 364 23.24 -17.60 -9.06
C LEU A 364 24.48 -18.50 -9.08
N GLU A 365 24.88 -18.96 -7.90
CA GLU A 365 26.02 -19.84 -7.71
C GLU A 365 25.68 -20.99 -6.75
N GLY A 366 26.54 -22.01 -6.70
CA GLY A 366 26.43 -23.13 -5.76
C GLY A 366 26.02 -24.46 -6.39
N SER A 367 25.98 -25.47 -5.55
CA SER A 367 25.74 -26.89 -5.95
C SER A 367 24.32 -27.11 -6.45
N PHE A 368 23.36 -26.32 -5.96
CA PHE A 368 21.94 -26.39 -6.31
C PHE A 368 21.48 -25.25 -7.23
N ALA A 369 22.40 -24.41 -7.68
CA ALA A 369 22.08 -23.37 -8.65
C ALA A 369 21.63 -24.00 -9.99
N PRO A 370 20.51 -23.53 -10.58
CA PRO A 370 20.11 -23.97 -11.91
C PRO A 370 21.17 -23.54 -12.94
N PRO A 371 21.39 -24.35 -14.01
CA PRO A 371 22.49 -24.13 -14.96
C PRO A 371 22.33 -22.85 -15.81
N SER A 372 21.14 -22.29 -15.92
CA SER A 372 20.85 -21.02 -16.58
C SER A 372 19.47 -20.52 -16.19
N PHE A 373 19.30 -19.20 -16.17
CA PHE A 373 18.03 -18.53 -15.98
C PHE A 373 17.78 -17.59 -17.15
N ASP A 374 16.59 -17.68 -17.76
CA ASP A 374 16.15 -16.69 -18.74
C ASP A 374 15.70 -15.41 -18.01
N ASN A 375 15.99 -14.24 -18.60
CA ASN A 375 15.65 -12.92 -18.02
C ASN A 375 16.25 -12.66 -16.62
N ALA A 376 17.43 -13.15 -16.37
CA ALA A 376 18.23 -12.89 -15.17
C ALA A 376 18.81 -11.46 -15.20
N ASN A 377 19.37 -11.07 -16.36
CA ASN A 377 20.02 -9.78 -16.58
C ASN A 377 19.25 -9.00 -17.65
N VAL A 378 18.39 -8.09 -17.21
CA VAL A 378 17.48 -7.35 -18.09
C VAL A 378 17.42 -5.88 -17.69
N LEU A 379 17.58 -5.00 -18.67
CA LEU A 379 17.21 -3.59 -18.60
C LEU A 379 15.84 -3.43 -19.25
N VAL A 380 14.86 -2.96 -18.47
CA VAL A 380 13.53 -2.58 -18.94
C VAL A 380 13.41 -1.06 -18.92
N GLU A 381 13.07 -0.46 -20.03
CA GLU A 381 12.85 0.98 -20.17
C GLU A 381 11.43 1.24 -20.73
N GLU A 382 10.76 2.27 -20.21
CA GLU A 382 9.46 2.71 -20.73
C GLU A 382 9.48 4.22 -21.01
N GLU A 383 9.18 4.60 -22.24
CA GLU A 383 8.83 5.96 -22.63
C GLU A 383 7.32 6.08 -22.73
N ARG A 384 6.69 6.90 -21.86
CA ARG A 384 5.23 7.05 -21.80
C ARG A 384 4.81 8.50 -21.99
N ALA A 385 3.72 8.68 -22.74
CA ALA A 385 3.05 9.97 -22.91
C ALA A 385 1.55 9.83 -22.71
N GLU A 386 0.94 10.74 -21.96
CA GLU A 386 -0.51 10.81 -21.75
C GLU A 386 -1.03 12.22 -22.07
N LEU A 387 -2.12 12.30 -22.83
CA LEU A 387 -2.91 13.50 -23.02
C LEU A 387 -4.27 13.32 -22.34
N PHE A 388 -4.74 14.34 -21.63
CA PHE A 388 -6.05 14.27 -21.00
C PHE A 388 -6.87 15.54 -21.18
N ALA A 389 -8.19 15.34 -21.15
CA ALA A 389 -9.16 16.42 -21.11
C ALA A 389 -10.28 16.06 -20.15
N SER A 390 -10.73 17.03 -19.34
CA SER A 390 -11.88 16.85 -18.45
C SER A 390 -12.83 18.02 -18.53
N HIS A 391 -14.11 17.74 -18.26
CA HIS A 391 -15.17 18.73 -18.17
C HIS A 391 -16.07 18.37 -16.98
N THR A 392 -16.21 19.31 -16.05
CA THR A 392 -17.16 19.23 -14.95
C THR A 392 -18.33 20.18 -15.22
N TRP A 393 -19.54 19.63 -15.21
CA TRP A 393 -20.79 20.38 -15.37
C TRP A 393 -21.63 20.31 -14.09
N ARG A 394 -22.01 21.47 -13.56
CA ARG A 394 -22.85 21.63 -12.37
C ARG A 394 -24.16 22.31 -12.77
N PRO A 395 -25.20 21.58 -13.22
CA PRO A 395 -26.47 22.18 -13.57
C PRO A 395 -27.13 22.92 -12.40
N ASN A 396 -26.87 22.49 -11.18
CA ASN A 396 -27.29 23.12 -9.94
C ASN A 396 -26.44 22.62 -8.76
N GLU A 397 -26.71 23.09 -7.54
CA GLU A 397 -25.96 22.71 -6.32
C GLU A 397 -26.07 21.24 -5.94
N GLN A 398 -27.05 20.50 -6.46
CA GLN A 398 -27.31 19.10 -6.11
C GLN A 398 -26.70 18.11 -7.09
N TRP A 399 -26.38 18.53 -8.31
CA TRP A 399 -25.89 17.65 -9.36
C TRP A 399 -24.53 18.08 -9.89
N SER A 400 -23.65 17.11 -10.05
CA SER A 400 -22.39 17.24 -10.76
C SER A 400 -22.24 16.10 -11.77
N VAL A 401 -21.81 16.45 -12.97
CA VAL A 401 -21.43 15.49 -14.01
C VAL A 401 -19.98 15.79 -14.39
N GLU A 402 -19.11 14.81 -14.21
CA GLU A 402 -17.71 14.89 -14.63
C GLU A 402 -17.49 13.91 -15.78
N THR A 403 -16.88 14.39 -16.85
CA THR A 403 -16.44 13.57 -17.98
C THR A 403 -14.94 13.78 -18.16
N ARG A 404 -14.21 12.71 -18.36
CA ARG A 404 -12.77 12.74 -18.62
C ARG A 404 -12.41 11.73 -19.69
N VAL A 405 -11.43 12.06 -20.51
CA VAL A 405 -10.81 11.14 -21.44
C VAL A 405 -9.30 11.32 -21.35
N ASN A 406 -8.60 10.21 -21.22
CA ASN A 406 -7.17 10.15 -21.33
C ASN A 406 -6.80 9.30 -22.56
N TRP A 407 -5.79 9.71 -23.27
CA TRP A 407 -5.13 8.92 -24.29
C TRP A 407 -3.67 8.74 -23.87
N GLU A 408 -3.28 7.49 -23.71
CA GLU A 408 -1.94 7.10 -23.29
C GLU A 408 -1.27 6.27 -24.37
N THR A 409 0.01 6.51 -24.57
CA THR A 409 0.88 5.65 -25.38
C THR A 409 2.17 5.42 -24.62
N SER A 410 2.71 4.20 -24.71
CA SER A 410 4.01 3.87 -24.19
C SER A 410 4.78 2.93 -25.12
N THR A 411 6.11 3.02 -25.07
CA THR A 411 7.02 2.10 -25.71
C THR A 411 7.87 1.47 -24.63
N LEU A 412 7.78 0.15 -24.47
CA LEU A 412 8.65 -0.63 -23.59
C LEU A 412 9.78 -1.24 -24.41
N THR A 413 11.02 -1.09 -23.94
CA THR A 413 12.23 -1.66 -24.55
C THR A 413 12.91 -2.57 -23.55
N PHE A 414 13.20 -3.79 -23.97
CA PHE A 414 13.94 -4.79 -23.20
C PHE A 414 15.31 -4.98 -23.81
N THR A 415 16.34 -5.01 -22.99
CA THR A 415 17.74 -5.21 -23.42
C THR A 415 18.44 -6.16 -22.44
N GLY A 416 19.30 -7.03 -22.93
CA GLY A 416 20.02 -8.03 -22.13
C GLY A 416 19.66 -9.45 -22.55
N ASP A 417 19.25 -10.28 -21.61
CA ASP A 417 18.84 -11.67 -21.90
C ASP A 417 17.56 -11.70 -22.76
N SER A 418 16.70 -10.70 -22.64
CA SER A 418 15.58 -10.45 -23.53
C SER A 418 15.82 -9.20 -24.37
N ASN A 419 15.50 -9.25 -25.65
CA ASN A 419 15.65 -8.11 -26.57
C ASN A 419 14.39 -7.98 -27.41
N GLN A 420 13.51 -7.04 -27.02
CA GLN A 420 12.30 -6.71 -27.77
C GLN A 420 11.83 -5.28 -27.48
N THR A 421 10.91 -4.82 -28.31
CA THR A 421 10.22 -3.53 -28.14
C THR A 421 8.72 -3.74 -28.30
N VAL A 422 7.93 -3.20 -27.38
CA VAL A 422 6.48 -3.32 -27.35
C VAL A 422 5.87 -1.92 -27.33
N ASP A 423 5.05 -1.60 -28.34
CA ASP A 423 4.29 -0.36 -28.39
C ASP A 423 2.86 -0.57 -27.90
N LEU A 424 2.40 0.29 -27.00
CA LEU A 424 1.10 0.23 -26.36
C LEU A 424 0.35 1.55 -26.56
N ALA A 425 -0.97 1.49 -26.75
CA ALA A 425 -1.81 2.69 -26.81
C ALA A 425 -3.22 2.41 -26.27
N PHE A 426 -3.72 3.30 -25.42
CA PHE A 426 -4.99 3.11 -24.74
C PHE A 426 -5.82 4.39 -24.65
N TRP A 427 -7.15 4.24 -24.82
CA TRP A 427 -8.12 5.24 -24.44
C TRP A 427 -8.75 4.87 -23.10
N LYS A 428 -8.74 5.84 -22.15
CA LYS A 428 -9.26 5.69 -20.79
C LYS A 428 -10.39 6.72 -20.55
N PRO A 429 -11.62 6.50 -21.05
CA PRO A 429 -12.76 7.36 -20.78
C PRO A 429 -13.28 7.15 -19.36
N SER A 430 -13.85 8.22 -18.77
CA SER A 430 -14.53 8.19 -17.48
C SER A 430 -15.72 9.15 -17.49
N VAL A 431 -16.84 8.71 -16.92
CA VAL A 431 -18.02 9.54 -16.63
C VAL A 431 -18.46 9.28 -15.21
N GLN A 432 -18.59 10.35 -14.41
CA GLN A 432 -19.12 10.28 -13.07
C GLN A 432 -20.31 11.24 -12.91
N ILE A 433 -21.38 10.74 -12.32
CA ILE A 433 -22.57 11.54 -11.97
C ILE A 433 -22.72 11.49 -10.46
N THR A 434 -22.74 12.64 -9.81
CA THR A 434 -22.92 12.75 -8.36
C THR A 434 -24.19 13.53 -8.06
N ARG A 435 -24.99 13.03 -7.13
CA ARG A 435 -26.13 13.73 -6.56
C ARG A 435 -25.96 13.92 -5.07
N THR A 436 -26.05 15.15 -4.62
CA THR A 436 -26.07 15.54 -3.21
C THR A 436 -27.49 15.75 -2.72
N PHE A 437 -27.83 15.16 -1.58
CA PHE A 437 -29.13 15.25 -0.91
C PHE A 437 -29.02 16.09 0.37
N ALA A 438 -30.15 16.36 1.00
CA ALA A 438 -30.18 17.03 2.30
C ALA A 438 -29.31 16.28 3.34
N GLY A 439 -28.67 17.03 4.24
CA GLY A 439 -27.75 16.48 5.25
C GLY A 439 -26.38 16.08 4.69
N ASN A 440 -26.02 16.56 3.49
CA ASN A 440 -24.76 16.21 2.79
C ASN A 440 -24.59 14.73 2.48
N ASN A 441 -25.68 14.02 2.31
CA ASN A 441 -25.65 12.67 1.76
C ASN A 441 -25.37 12.74 0.26
N GLN A 442 -24.55 11.86 -0.25
CA GLN A 442 -24.22 11.78 -1.67
C GLN A 442 -24.40 10.38 -2.20
N VAL A 443 -24.84 10.30 -3.45
CA VAL A 443 -24.80 9.07 -4.26
C VAL A 443 -24.09 9.41 -5.55
N ARG A 444 -23.15 8.56 -5.96
CA ARG A 444 -22.41 8.70 -7.20
C ARG A 444 -22.50 7.41 -8.02
N PHE A 445 -22.57 7.58 -9.31
CA PHE A 445 -22.43 6.52 -10.29
C PHE A 445 -21.27 6.89 -11.20
N ARG A 446 -20.33 5.96 -11.39
CA ARG A 446 -19.14 6.15 -12.24
C ARG A 446 -18.98 4.97 -13.19
N VAL A 447 -18.67 5.26 -14.43
CA VAL A 447 -18.23 4.26 -15.41
C VAL A 447 -16.91 4.73 -16.00
N TYR A 448 -15.91 3.86 -15.99
CA TYR A 448 -14.60 4.19 -16.52
C TYR A 448 -13.84 2.96 -16.98
N ARG A 449 -12.91 3.18 -17.89
CA ARG A 449 -11.94 2.18 -18.29
C ARG A 449 -10.62 2.47 -17.61
N ASP A 450 -10.15 1.50 -16.86
CA ASP A 450 -8.81 1.48 -16.25
C ASP A 450 -7.87 0.61 -17.09
N VAL A 451 -6.57 0.91 -17.04
CA VAL A 451 -5.50 0.13 -17.65
C VAL A 451 -4.44 -0.05 -16.60
N SER A 452 -4.19 -1.30 -16.19
CA SER A 452 -3.18 -1.62 -15.20
C SER A 452 -1.79 -1.31 -15.75
N GLN A 453 -0.93 -0.81 -14.90
CA GLN A 453 0.48 -0.69 -15.23
C GLN A 453 1.18 -2.04 -15.02
N LEU A 454 2.07 -2.38 -15.94
CA LEU A 454 2.93 -3.55 -15.81
C LEU A 454 3.97 -3.29 -14.71
N ASP A 455 4.15 -4.23 -13.80
CA ASP A 455 5.25 -4.19 -12.85
C ASP A 455 6.53 -4.61 -13.59
N PHE A 456 7.60 -3.82 -13.49
CA PHE A 456 8.86 -4.19 -14.14
C PHE A 456 9.47 -5.44 -13.51
N GLY A 457 9.15 -5.74 -12.25
CA GLY A 457 9.50 -7.01 -11.61
C GLY A 457 8.86 -8.25 -12.27
N ASP A 458 7.76 -8.08 -13.01
CA ASP A 458 7.12 -9.17 -13.75
C ASP A 458 7.93 -9.61 -14.99
N PHE A 459 8.91 -8.82 -15.40
CA PHE A 459 9.77 -9.09 -16.56
C PHE A 459 11.10 -9.75 -16.20
N VAL A 460 11.43 -9.86 -14.92
CA VAL A 460 12.70 -10.36 -14.43
C VAL A 460 12.51 -11.63 -13.59
N SER A 461 13.51 -12.51 -13.62
CA SER A 461 13.43 -13.79 -12.93
C SER A 461 13.94 -13.72 -11.50
N ALA A 462 13.42 -14.61 -10.64
CA ALA A 462 13.84 -14.76 -9.26
C ALA A 462 13.65 -16.23 -8.78
N ALA A 463 14.38 -16.65 -7.76
CA ALA A 463 14.25 -17.94 -7.13
C ALA A 463 14.03 -17.82 -5.61
N SER A 464 13.40 -18.83 -5.00
CA SER A 464 13.29 -19.01 -3.56
C SER A 464 13.55 -20.48 -3.23
N THR A 465 14.66 -20.73 -2.60
CA THR A 465 15.05 -22.10 -2.20
C THR A 465 14.17 -22.61 -1.06
N ALA A 466 13.85 -21.74 -0.10
CA ALA A 466 13.02 -22.06 1.06
C ALA A 466 11.62 -22.55 0.68
N ASP A 467 11.05 -22.02 -0.40
CA ASP A 467 9.74 -22.42 -0.91
C ASP A 467 9.82 -23.33 -2.14
N SER A 468 11.02 -23.61 -2.65
CA SER A 468 11.24 -24.38 -3.89
C SER A 468 10.46 -23.78 -5.08
N ILE A 469 10.44 -22.46 -5.19
CA ILE A 469 9.73 -21.72 -6.24
C ILE A 469 10.74 -21.02 -7.15
N ILE A 470 10.55 -21.17 -8.45
CA ILE A 470 11.16 -20.37 -9.48
C ILE A 470 10.07 -19.55 -10.15
N SER A 471 10.24 -18.24 -10.21
CA SER A 471 9.39 -17.32 -10.97
C SER A 471 10.19 -16.75 -12.12
N GLY A 472 9.74 -17.01 -13.35
CA GLY A 472 10.38 -16.46 -14.54
C GLY A 472 9.87 -15.05 -14.86
N GLY A 473 10.71 -14.23 -15.48
CA GLY A 473 10.28 -13.00 -16.12
C GLY A 473 9.53 -13.29 -17.43
N ASN A 474 8.48 -12.53 -17.72
CA ASN A 474 7.70 -12.67 -18.95
C ASN A 474 7.65 -11.37 -19.75
N PRO A 475 8.49 -11.21 -20.77
CA PRO A 475 8.48 -10.00 -21.60
C PRO A 475 7.26 -9.89 -22.53
N ASP A 476 6.45 -10.94 -22.69
CA ASP A 476 5.23 -10.95 -23.49
C ASP A 476 3.98 -10.47 -22.71
N LEU A 477 4.14 -10.12 -21.42
CA LEU A 477 3.04 -9.64 -20.59
C LEU A 477 2.47 -8.32 -21.12
N VAL A 478 1.14 -8.26 -21.27
CA VAL A 478 0.42 -7.04 -21.66
C VAL A 478 -0.40 -6.46 -20.52
N PRO A 479 -0.65 -5.14 -20.52
CA PRO A 479 -1.47 -4.51 -19.48
C PRO A 479 -2.89 -5.05 -19.45
N GLN A 480 -3.35 -5.49 -18.29
CA GLN A 480 -4.75 -5.78 -18.04
C GLN A 480 -5.60 -4.53 -18.23
N THR A 481 -6.75 -4.64 -18.88
CA THR A 481 -7.71 -3.55 -19.03
C THR A 481 -9.02 -3.90 -18.33
N ASP A 482 -9.65 -2.91 -17.69
CA ASP A 482 -10.79 -3.12 -16.80
C ASP A 482 -11.87 -2.03 -17.02
N TRP A 483 -13.06 -2.43 -17.46
CA TRP A 483 -14.23 -1.58 -17.41
C TRP A 483 -14.90 -1.71 -16.05
N ARG A 484 -14.94 -0.58 -15.31
CA ARG A 484 -15.51 -0.51 -13.96
C ARG A 484 -16.83 0.26 -13.96
N TYR A 485 -17.82 -0.33 -13.31
CA TYR A 485 -19.15 0.25 -13.05
C TYR A 485 -19.32 0.39 -11.56
N GLU A 486 -19.19 1.61 -11.04
CA GLU A 486 -19.14 1.91 -9.64
C GLU A 486 -20.43 2.61 -9.19
N LEU A 487 -21.04 2.14 -8.10
CA LEU A 487 -22.11 2.80 -7.39
C LEU A 487 -21.65 3.09 -5.96
N GLY A 488 -21.41 4.37 -5.66
CA GLY A 488 -20.95 4.82 -4.35
C GLY A 488 -22.03 5.61 -3.61
N GLY A 489 -22.01 5.55 -2.28
CA GLY A 489 -22.87 6.33 -1.41
C GLY A 489 -22.14 6.76 -0.14
N ASP A 490 -22.28 8.06 0.22
CA ASP A 490 -21.76 8.63 1.46
C ASP A 490 -22.94 9.18 2.26
N PHE A 491 -23.21 8.59 3.40
CA PHE A 491 -24.38 8.91 4.24
C PHE A 491 -23.92 9.41 5.60
N ARG A 492 -24.58 10.46 6.06
CA ARG A 492 -24.38 11.04 7.40
C ARG A 492 -25.70 11.05 8.15
N PHE A 493 -25.65 10.50 9.35
CA PHE A 493 -26.83 10.32 10.18
C PHE A 493 -26.84 11.33 11.35
N PRO A 494 -28.02 11.69 11.87
CA PRO A 494 -28.12 12.42 13.13
C PRO A 494 -27.35 11.68 14.24
N GLY A 495 -26.66 12.42 15.10
CA GLY A 495 -25.84 11.83 16.17
C GLY A 495 -24.40 11.50 15.76
N GLY A 496 -23.96 11.89 14.55
CA GLY A 496 -22.56 11.83 14.13
C GLY A 496 -22.13 10.50 13.51
N ALA A 497 -23.05 9.59 13.23
CA ALA A 497 -22.70 8.38 12.47
C ALA A 497 -22.50 8.72 10.99
N ALA A 498 -21.58 8.00 10.34
CA ALA A 498 -21.29 8.11 8.91
C ALA A 498 -21.12 6.71 8.29
N LEU A 499 -21.58 6.55 7.05
CA LEU A 499 -21.47 5.32 6.27
C LEU A 499 -21.06 5.64 4.85
N GLY A 500 -19.93 5.12 4.43
CA GLY A 500 -19.48 5.06 3.04
C GLY A 500 -19.66 3.64 2.50
N LEU A 501 -20.24 3.51 1.31
CA LEU A 501 -20.37 2.25 0.60
C LEU A 501 -19.97 2.45 -0.85
N THR A 502 -19.23 1.50 -1.43
CA THR A 502 -18.94 1.48 -2.86
C THR A 502 -19.06 0.05 -3.38
N LEU A 503 -19.97 -0.15 -4.31
CA LEU A 503 -20.12 -1.41 -5.05
C LEU A 503 -19.54 -1.20 -6.44
N THR A 504 -18.62 -2.08 -6.85
CA THR A 504 -17.98 -2.03 -8.16
C THR A 504 -18.12 -3.37 -8.87
N GLN A 505 -18.59 -3.33 -10.11
CA GLN A 505 -18.54 -4.44 -11.05
C GLN A 505 -17.40 -4.22 -12.03
N HIS A 506 -16.55 -5.22 -12.22
CA HIS A 506 -15.38 -5.22 -13.08
C HIS A 506 -15.60 -6.16 -14.26
N GLN A 507 -15.28 -5.68 -15.47
CA GLN A 507 -15.17 -6.51 -16.67
C GLN A 507 -13.74 -6.38 -17.17
N ILE A 508 -12.96 -7.42 -16.98
CA ILE A 508 -11.51 -7.40 -17.13
C ILE A 508 -11.13 -8.17 -18.38
N SER A 509 -10.29 -7.59 -19.22
CA SER A 509 -9.62 -8.29 -20.31
C SER A 509 -8.13 -8.43 -19.99
N ASP A 510 -7.56 -9.57 -20.39
CA ASP A 510 -6.15 -9.90 -20.16
C ASP A 510 -5.79 -9.93 -18.69
N VAL A 511 -6.59 -10.63 -17.86
CA VAL A 511 -6.33 -10.77 -16.40
C VAL A 511 -4.89 -11.18 -16.16
N THR A 512 -4.14 -10.34 -15.44
CA THR A 512 -2.76 -10.63 -15.04
C THR A 512 -2.75 -11.56 -13.83
N ASP A 513 -2.12 -12.73 -13.98
CA ASP A 513 -2.05 -13.77 -12.96
C ASP A 513 -0.81 -14.67 -13.24
N VAL A 514 -0.69 -15.81 -12.58
CA VAL A 514 0.37 -16.80 -12.82
C VAL A 514 0.02 -17.69 -14.00
N VAL A 515 0.96 -17.85 -14.92
CA VAL A 515 0.89 -18.80 -16.03
C VAL A 515 2.11 -19.70 -16.04
N PHE A 516 1.93 -20.94 -16.46
CA PHE A 516 3.05 -21.84 -16.69
C PHE A 516 3.65 -21.60 -18.09
N ILE A 517 4.96 -21.47 -18.18
CA ILE A 517 5.71 -21.35 -19.43
C ILE A 517 6.33 -22.70 -19.79
N PRO A 518 5.73 -23.51 -20.66
CA PRO A 518 6.17 -24.88 -20.91
C PRO A 518 7.60 -24.99 -21.46
N ALA A 519 8.04 -23.99 -22.23
CA ALA A 519 9.38 -23.98 -22.82
C ALA A 519 10.48 -23.75 -21.78
N ALA A 520 10.17 -23.00 -20.72
CA ALA A 520 11.09 -22.68 -19.63
C ALA A 520 10.94 -23.64 -18.43
N GLY A 521 9.79 -24.30 -18.30
CA GLY A 521 9.52 -25.26 -17.23
C GLY A 521 9.18 -24.65 -15.87
N PHE A 522 8.78 -23.37 -15.83
CA PHE A 522 8.44 -22.65 -14.60
C PHE A 522 7.20 -21.76 -14.78
N ASP A 523 6.69 -21.29 -13.65
CA ASP A 523 5.62 -20.31 -13.61
C ASP A 523 6.16 -18.88 -13.78
N ALA A 524 5.37 -18.01 -14.44
CA ALA A 524 5.67 -16.60 -14.63
C ALA A 524 4.38 -15.75 -14.54
N PRO A 525 4.46 -14.44 -14.30
CA PRO A 525 3.35 -13.54 -14.54
C PRO A 525 2.90 -13.60 -16.01
N GLY A 526 1.60 -13.62 -16.25
CA GLY A 526 1.06 -13.71 -17.61
C GLY A 526 -0.42 -13.35 -17.69
N ASN A 527 -0.98 -13.36 -18.87
CA ASN A 527 -2.37 -13.00 -19.12
C ASN A 527 -3.24 -14.24 -19.30
N LEU A 528 -4.34 -14.34 -18.55
CA LEU A 528 -5.26 -15.48 -18.57
C LEU A 528 -6.45 -15.28 -19.54
N GLY A 529 -6.60 -14.09 -20.15
CA GLY A 529 -7.78 -13.73 -20.95
C GLY A 529 -8.83 -12.98 -20.12
N ASP A 530 -10.11 -13.12 -20.46
CA ASP A 530 -11.18 -12.34 -19.84
C ASP A 530 -11.56 -12.88 -18.45
N GLY A 531 -11.86 -11.97 -17.53
CA GLY A 531 -12.34 -12.27 -16.18
C GLY A 531 -13.31 -11.24 -15.66
N GLU A 532 -13.98 -11.55 -14.57
CA GLU A 532 -14.94 -10.68 -13.90
C GLU A 532 -14.62 -10.56 -12.41
N ALA A 533 -14.99 -9.42 -11.83
CA ALA A 533 -14.93 -9.26 -10.38
C ALA A 533 -16.07 -8.36 -9.88
N THR A 534 -16.52 -8.60 -8.64
CA THR A 534 -17.42 -7.72 -7.92
C THR A 534 -16.78 -7.35 -6.60
N SER A 535 -16.68 -6.06 -6.27
CA SER A 535 -16.19 -5.60 -4.98
C SER A 535 -17.21 -4.77 -4.22
N LEU A 536 -17.19 -4.88 -2.90
CA LEU A 536 -17.94 -4.04 -1.98
C LEU A 536 -16.99 -3.47 -0.93
N ASP A 537 -16.84 -2.15 -0.94
CA ASP A 537 -16.09 -1.41 0.07
C ASP A 537 -17.03 -0.79 1.09
N VAL A 538 -16.72 -0.90 2.37
CA VAL A 538 -17.52 -0.41 3.49
C VAL A 538 -16.64 0.42 4.42
N ASN A 539 -17.11 1.62 4.78
CA ASN A 539 -16.51 2.45 5.81
C ASN A 539 -17.62 3.01 6.70
N PHE A 540 -17.70 2.54 7.93
CA PHE A 540 -18.71 2.92 8.89
C PHE A 540 -18.07 3.51 10.15
N SER A 541 -18.62 4.60 10.67
CA SER A 541 -18.17 5.24 11.89
C SER A 541 -19.37 5.73 12.69
N THR A 542 -19.40 5.42 13.98
CA THR A 542 -20.50 5.88 14.86
C THR A 542 -20.03 6.13 16.30
N PRO A 543 -20.49 7.20 16.94
CA PRO A 543 -20.37 7.33 18.39
C PRO A 543 -21.16 6.22 19.10
N VAL A 544 -20.63 5.68 20.20
CA VAL A 544 -21.28 4.67 21.02
C VAL A 544 -21.95 5.37 22.20
N SER A 545 -23.22 5.71 22.07
CA SER A 545 -23.93 6.64 22.95
C SER A 545 -24.02 6.21 24.44
N PHE A 546 -23.87 4.91 24.74
CA PHE A 546 -23.88 4.38 26.10
C PHE A 546 -22.47 4.29 26.74
N ILE A 547 -21.41 4.61 25.99
CA ILE A 547 -20.03 4.71 26.47
C ILE A 547 -19.56 6.16 26.24
N GLU A 548 -19.41 6.91 27.32
CA GLU A 548 -18.90 8.27 27.21
C GLU A 548 -17.55 8.29 26.52
N GLY A 549 -17.40 9.12 25.45
CA GLY A 549 -16.19 9.17 24.65
C GLY A 549 -15.98 7.97 23.73
N GLY A 550 -16.95 7.06 23.61
CA GLY A 550 -16.84 5.86 22.81
C GLY A 550 -17.15 6.12 21.33
N ARG A 551 -16.33 5.55 20.44
CA ARG A 551 -16.53 5.53 18.98
C ARG A 551 -16.17 4.17 18.43
N LEU A 552 -17.00 3.68 17.53
CA LEU A 552 -16.77 2.48 16.73
C LEU A 552 -16.50 2.87 15.28
N THR A 553 -15.47 2.33 14.68
CA THR A 553 -15.18 2.42 13.24
C THR A 553 -15.04 1.01 12.68
N ILE A 554 -15.66 0.76 11.54
CA ILE A 554 -15.53 -0.49 10.79
C ILE A 554 -15.15 -0.11 9.36
N ALA A 555 -14.05 -0.66 8.87
CA ALA A 555 -13.61 -0.52 7.49
C ALA A 555 -13.34 -1.92 6.91
N GLY A 556 -13.60 -2.11 5.64
CA GLY A 556 -13.29 -3.38 5.00
C GLY A 556 -13.82 -3.48 3.58
N TYR A 557 -13.41 -4.55 2.93
CA TYR A 557 -13.89 -4.90 1.59
C TYR A 557 -14.17 -6.39 1.45
N LEU A 558 -15.01 -6.69 0.47
CA LEU A 558 -15.28 -8.04 -0.02
C LEU A 558 -14.99 -8.07 -1.52
N TRP A 559 -14.35 -9.12 -1.99
CA TRP A 559 -14.07 -9.38 -3.40
C TRP A 559 -14.59 -10.74 -3.80
N ASP A 560 -15.31 -10.80 -4.92
CA ASP A 560 -15.69 -12.01 -5.63
C ASP A 560 -15.12 -11.92 -7.04
N THR A 561 -14.29 -12.89 -7.45
CA THR A 561 -13.53 -12.86 -8.70
C THR A 561 -13.65 -14.17 -9.44
N GLU A 562 -13.70 -14.12 -10.77
CA GLU A 562 -13.74 -15.32 -11.62
C GLU A 562 -12.89 -15.15 -12.88
N VAL A 563 -12.09 -16.16 -13.18
CA VAL A 563 -11.33 -16.32 -14.43
C VAL A 563 -11.26 -17.79 -14.81
N THR A 564 -11.18 -18.09 -16.09
CA THR A 564 -10.97 -19.46 -16.56
C THR A 564 -9.49 -19.85 -16.40
N ASP A 565 -9.21 -20.89 -15.65
CA ASP A 565 -7.87 -21.45 -15.49
C ASP A 565 -7.39 -22.10 -16.79
N PRO A 566 -6.26 -21.67 -17.39
CA PRO A 566 -5.80 -22.19 -18.68
C PRO A 566 -5.32 -23.66 -18.60
N LEU A 567 -4.93 -24.13 -17.42
CA LEU A 567 -4.44 -25.50 -17.24
C LEU A 567 -5.59 -26.50 -17.08
N THR A 568 -6.59 -26.17 -16.25
CA THR A 568 -7.70 -27.07 -15.90
C THR A 568 -8.96 -26.82 -16.74
N ASN A 569 -9.04 -25.67 -17.41
CA ASN A 569 -10.23 -25.18 -18.10
C ASN A 569 -11.49 -25.09 -17.22
N GLN A 570 -11.27 -24.81 -15.92
CA GLN A 570 -12.33 -24.62 -14.93
C GLN A 570 -12.30 -23.17 -14.43
N PRO A 571 -13.44 -22.62 -13.97
CA PRO A 571 -13.43 -21.32 -13.30
C PRO A 571 -12.67 -21.37 -11.98
N ARG A 572 -11.93 -20.29 -11.66
CA ARG A 572 -11.24 -20.09 -10.39
C ARG A 572 -11.21 -18.61 -10.02
N ILE A 573 -10.90 -18.32 -8.77
CA ILE A 573 -10.62 -16.96 -8.30
C ILE A 573 -9.25 -16.47 -8.80
N PHE A 574 -9.01 -15.16 -8.73
CA PHE A 574 -7.72 -14.56 -9.06
C PHE A 574 -6.68 -14.91 -7.98
N SER A 575 -5.44 -15.15 -8.41
CA SER A 575 -4.33 -15.36 -7.48
C SER A 575 -3.94 -14.08 -6.74
N PHE A 576 -3.39 -14.24 -5.53
CA PHE A 576 -2.80 -13.19 -4.69
C PHE A 576 -3.76 -12.05 -4.28
N ARG A 577 -5.05 -12.29 -4.34
CA ARG A 577 -6.06 -11.31 -3.90
C ARG A 577 -6.87 -11.89 -2.75
N PRO A 578 -6.90 -11.23 -1.58
CA PRO A 578 -7.75 -11.67 -0.48
C PRO A 578 -9.23 -11.46 -0.84
N GLU A 579 -10.06 -12.46 -0.53
CA GLU A 579 -11.51 -12.38 -0.75
C GLU A 579 -12.19 -11.33 0.14
N SER A 580 -11.59 -11.04 1.29
CA SER A 580 -12.11 -10.05 2.24
C SER A 580 -11.02 -9.49 3.15
N GLN A 581 -11.28 -8.30 3.64
CA GLN A 581 -10.51 -7.68 4.71
C GLN A 581 -11.46 -6.88 5.59
N ILE A 582 -11.30 -6.98 6.90
CA ILE A 582 -12.07 -6.20 7.85
C ILE A 582 -11.18 -5.66 8.96
N GLU A 583 -11.38 -4.41 9.29
CA GLU A 583 -10.79 -3.74 10.44
C GLU A 583 -11.89 -3.13 11.31
N VAL A 584 -11.85 -3.43 12.60
CA VAL A 584 -12.79 -2.91 13.59
C VAL A 584 -11.99 -2.18 14.66
N ASN A 585 -12.25 -0.89 14.80
CA ASN A 585 -11.62 -0.05 15.81
C ASN A 585 -12.67 0.46 16.79
N PHE A 586 -12.44 0.20 18.07
CA PHE A 586 -13.18 0.87 19.14
C PHE A 586 -12.21 1.72 19.95
N ARG A 587 -12.51 2.98 20.05
CA ARG A 587 -11.73 3.92 20.84
C ARG A 587 -12.61 4.65 21.85
N GLN A 588 -12.05 4.99 23.02
CA GLN A 588 -12.64 5.87 24.01
C GLN A 588 -11.67 6.99 24.39
N ASP A 589 -12.15 8.23 24.29
CA ASP A 589 -11.45 9.40 24.81
C ASP A 589 -12.07 9.88 26.11
N LEU A 590 -11.22 10.21 27.04
CA LEU A 590 -11.55 10.74 28.37
C LEU A 590 -10.75 12.04 28.58
N PRO A 591 -11.15 13.17 27.92
CA PRO A 591 -10.38 14.42 27.92
C PRO A 591 -10.19 15.01 29.32
N ASP A 592 -11.16 14.84 30.21
CA ASP A 592 -11.06 15.33 31.60
C ASP A 592 -9.93 14.61 32.36
N LEU A 593 -9.58 13.38 31.98
CA LEU A 593 -8.44 12.62 32.49
C LEU A 593 -7.20 12.76 31.61
N GLN A 594 -7.32 13.41 30.46
CA GLN A 594 -6.27 13.53 29.44
C GLN A 594 -5.73 12.17 28.97
N ILE A 595 -6.62 11.18 28.86
CA ILE A 595 -6.29 9.83 28.35
C ILE A 595 -7.22 9.43 27.23
N ALA A 596 -6.72 8.54 26.39
CA ALA A 596 -7.49 7.81 25.41
C ALA A 596 -6.98 6.37 25.30
N TRP A 597 -7.83 5.46 24.87
CA TRP A 597 -7.43 4.10 24.55
C TRP A 597 -8.21 3.59 23.34
N ASN A 598 -7.60 2.69 22.61
CA ASN A 598 -8.16 2.09 21.41
C ASN A 598 -7.88 0.59 21.39
N ILE A 599 -8.84 -0.20 20.96
CA ILE A 599 -8.65 -1.58 20.55
C ILE A 599 -8.94 -1.70 19.06
N SER A 600 -8.00 -2.28 18.32
CA SER A 600 -8.11 -2.56 16.90
C SER A 600 -8.11 -4.06 16.67
N VAL A 601 -8.99 -4.53 15.82
CA VAL A 601 -9.06 -5.91 15.36
C VAL A 601 -9.01 -5.92 13.84
N PHE A 602 -7.98 -6.56 13.29
CA PHE A 602 -7.80 -6.73 11.86
C PHE A 602 -7.89 -8.21 11.48
N LYS A 603 -8.61 -8.53 10.43
CA LYS A 603 -8.69 -9.87 9.86
C LYS A 603 -8.68 -9.78 8.34
N GLN A 604 -7.79 -10.56 7.73
CA GLN A 604 -7.75 -10.78 6.29
C GLN A 604 -8.32 -12.17 5.98
N GLY A 605 -9.11 -12.27 4.93
CA GLY A 605 -9.62 -13.52 4.40
C GLY A 605 -8.56 -14.29 3.64
N GLU A 606 -8.98 -15.41 3.09
CA GLU A 606 -8.12 -16.32 2.36
C GLU A 606 -7.52 -15.65 1.10
N ILE A 607 -6.26 -15.95 0.84
CA ILE A 607 -5.54 -15.63 -0.40
C ILE A 607 -5.13 -16.95 -1.02
N GLN A 608 -5.43 -17.13 -2.31
CA GLN A 608 -4.97 -18.28 -3.06
C GLN A 608 -3.99 -17.87 -4.17
N ALA A 609 -3.04 -18.75 -4.47
CA ALA A 609 -2.18 -18.65 -5.64
C ALA A 609 -2.17 -19.98 -6.39
N TYR A 610 -2.42 -19.90 -7.70
CA TYR A 610 -2.53 -21.07 -8.56
C TYR A 610 -1.30 -21.16 -9.44
N ARG A 611 -0.41 -22.11 -9.13
CA ARG A 611 0.76 -22.44 -9.94
C ARG A 611 0.53 -23.69 -10.76
N PHE A 612 1.47 -24.06 -11.60
CA PHE A 612 1.39 -25.24 -12.45
C PHE A 612 1.10 -26.52 -11.64
N ASN A 613 1.88 -26.77 -10.61
CA ASN A 613 1.82 -27.97 -9.79
C ASN A 613 1.36 -27.71 -8.35
N GLU A 614 0.83 -26.52 -8.04
CA GLU A 614 0.54 -26.11 -6.67
C GLU A 614 -0.70 -25.23 -6.59
N ILE A 615 -1.47 -25.40 -5.52
CA ILE A 615 -2.39 -24.40 -4.98
C ILE A 615 -1.87 -24.00 -3.62
N ASP A 616 -1.55 -22.72 -3.47
CA ASP A 616 -1.01 -22.13 -2.25
C ASP A 616 -2.09 -21.25 -1.63
N THR A 617 -2.50 -21.55 -0.41
CA THR A 617 -3.55 -20.84 0.31
C THR A 617 -2.99 -20.24 1.58
N SER A 618 -3.23 -18.96 1.83
CA SER A 618 -2.83 -18.30 3.07
C SER A 618 -3.98 -17.53 3.70
N GLU A 619 -3.98 -17.45 5.02
CA GLU A 619 -4.96 -16.75 5.84
C GLU A 619 -4.24 -16.01 6.97
N GLU A 620 -4.65 -14.77 7.25
CA GLU A 620 -3.96 -13.91 8.20
C GLU A 620 -4.90 -13.44 9.33
N GLY A 621 -4.38 -13.41 10.55
CA GLY A 621 -5.03 -12.86 11.75
C GLY A 621 -6.00 -13.81 12.44
N PRO A 622 -6.85 -13.30 13.36
CA PRO A 622 -7.04 -11.87 13.65
C PRO A 622 -5.87 -11.25 14.43
N TRP A 623 -5.48 -10.08 14.03
CA TRP A 623 -4.54 -9.24 14.76
C TRP A 623 -5.31 -8.34 15.71
N VAL A 624 -4.90 -8.28 16.98
CA VAL A 624 -5.56 -7.47 18.00
C VAL A 624 -4.54 -6.59 18.70
N ASP A 625 -4.72 -5.29 18.57
CA ASP A 625 -3.85 -4.27 19.13
C ASP A 625 -4.59 -3.43 20.17
N LEU A 626 -3.90 -3.08 21.26
CA LEU A 626 -4.36 -2.15 22.27
C LEU A 626 -3.42 -0.95 22.32
N THR A 627 -3.99 0.23 22.11
CA THR A 627 -3.26 1.51 22.22
C THR A 627 -3.77 2.27 23.46
N PHE A 628 -2.85 2.84 24.22
CA PHE A 628 -3.12 3.77 25.30
C PHE A 628 -2.37 5.08 25.04
N GLU A 629 -3.03 6.20 25.23
CA GLU A 629 -2.45 7.54 25.05
C GLU A 629 -2.72 8.40 26.29
N THR A 630 -1.76 9.25 26.66
CA THR A 630 -1.99 10.31 27.64
C THR A 630 -1.25 11.59 27.29
N THR A 631 -1.94 12.71 27.48
CA THR A 631 -1.41 14.06 27.35
C THR A 631 -1.25 14.74 28.74
N ALA A 632 -1.43 14.01 29.82
CA ALA A 632 -1.24 14.51 31.20
C ALA A 632 0.23 14.76 31.58
N LEU A 633 1.12 14.83 30.58
CA LEU A 633 2.55 15.10 30.75
C LEU A 633 2.86 16.59 30.71
N PRO A 634 3.98 17.02 31.36
CA PRO A 634 4.42 18.41 31.27
C PRO A 634 4.65 18.88 29.84
N HIS A 635 4.48 20.17 29.57
CA HIS A 635 4.75 20.82 28.29
C HIS A 635 3.88 20.31 27.11
N GLY A 636 2.72 19.71 27.41
CA GLY A 636 1.81 19.20 26.36
C GLY A 636 2.33 17.98 25.61
N MET A 637 3.32 17.26 26.16
CA MET A 637 3.79 16.01 25.57
C MET A 637 2.71 14.92 25.60
N LYS A 638 2.72 14.07 24.59
CA LYS A 638 1.86 12.87 24.49
C LYS A 638 2.71 11.62 24.65
N LEU A 639 2.32 10.74 25.56
CA LEU A 639 2.86 9.39 25.66
C LEU A 639 1.88 8.43 25.00
N THR A 640 2.37 7.61 24.08
CA THR A 640 1.64 6.53 23.44
C THR A 640 2.27 5.19 23.81
N ALA A 641 1.46 4.25 24.29
CA ALA A 641 1.86 2.87 24.53
C ALA A 641 0.98 1.94 23.71
N ILE A 642 1.60 1.06 22.93
CA ILE A 642 0.91 0.09 22.10
C ILE A 642 1.32 -1.31 22.54
N ALA A 643 0.34 -2.17 22.77
CA ALA A 643 0.52 -3.61 22.88
C ALA A 643 -0.07 -4.25 21.63
N ALA A 644 0.79 -4.68 20.73
CA ALA A 644 0.40 -5.21 19.44
C ALA A 644 0.37 -6.74 19.46
N ASN A 645 -0.48 -7.31 18.60
CA ASN A 645 -0.72 -8.75 18.48
C ASN A 645 -1.00 -9.47 19.81
N LEU A 646 -1.91 -8.90 20.62
CA LEU A 646 -2.20 -9.36 21.98
C LEU A 646 -2.62 -10.83 22.10
N PHE A 647 -3.20 -11.40 21.06
CA PHE A 647 -3.72 -12.77 21.03
C PHE A 647 -2.91 -13.72 20.13
N ASP A 648 -1.65 -13.36 19.83
CA ASP A 648 -0.75 -14.18 19.03
C ASP A 648 -1.40 -14.57 17.67
N GLY A 649 -1.95 -13.58 16.99
CA GLY A 649 -2.44 -13.75 15.61
C GLY A 649 -1.31 -14.24 14.71
N THR A 650 -1.66 -15.10 13.76
CA THR A 650 -0.67 -15.80 12.93
C THR A 650 -1.07 -15.76 11.48
N VAL A 651 -0.10 -15.96 10.60
CA VAL A 651 -0.33 -16.32 9.21
C VAL A 651 -0.31 -17.83 9.09
N TYR A 652 -1.36 -18.38 8.57
CA TYR A 652 -1.44 -19.80 8.20
C TYR A 652 -1.31 -19.93 6.70
N ARG A 653 -0.47 -20.87 6.26
CA ARG A 653 -0.26 -21.19 4.86
C ARG A 653 -0.45 -22.67 4.65
N ASP A 654 -1.23 -23.04 3.63
CA ASP A 654 -1.53 -24.42 3.25
C ASP A 654 -1.17 -24.57 1.78
N ARG A 655 -0.18 -25.41 1.46
CA ARG A 655 0.30 -25.62 0.09
C ARG A 655 -0.03 -27.04 -0.34
N ARG A 656 -0.79 -27.15 -1.41
CA ARG A 656 -1.19 -28.41 -1.99
C ARG A 656 -0.45 -28.63 -3.30
N PHE A 657 0.38 -29.67 -3.34
CA PHE A 657 1.16 -30.04 -4.51
C PHE A 657 0.50 -31.16 -5.29
N PHE A 658 0.64 -31.12 -6.61
CA PHE A 658 0.13 -32.10 -7.56
C PHE A 658 1.31 -32.76 -8.26
N ASN A 659 1.33 -34.11 -8.31
CA ASN A 659 2.46 -34.85 -8.85
C ASN A 659 2.64 -34.68 -10.35
N GLU A 660 3.91 -34.75 -10.74
CA GLU A 660 4.37 -34.81 -12.12
C GLU A 660 4.39 -36.25 -12.69
N ASP A 661 3.78 -37.25 -12.07
CA ASP A 661 3.97 -38.63 -12.41
C ASP A 661 2.68 -39.37 -12.85
N PRO A 662 2.73 -40.26 -13.82
CA PRO A 662 3.87 -40.97 -14.41
C PRO A 662 4.38 -40.32 -15.71
N PRO A 663 5.61 -40.69 -16.19
CA PRO A 663 6.16 -40.12 -17.42
C PRO A 663 5.23 -40.42 -18.62
N GLY A 664 4.53 -39.38 -19.04
CA GLY A 664 3.55 -39.38 -20.11
C GLY A 664 3.61 -38.04 -20.87
N PRO A 665 2.81 -37.86 -21.90
CA PRO A 665 2.78 -36.58 -22.59
C PRO A 665 2.38 -35.43 -21.64
N VAL A 666 3.02 -34.29 -21.78
CA VAL A 666 2.96 -33.06 -20.95
C VAL A 666 1.53 -32.60 -20.58
N THR A 667 0.49 -33.15 -21.23
CA THR A 667 -0.92 -32.82 -21.06
C THR A 667 -1.55 -33.29 -19.73
N ASN A 668 -0.87 -34.10 -18.93
CA ASN A 668 -1.39 -34.69 -17.67
C ASN A 668 -0.53 -34.32 -16.45
N LEU A 669 0.26 -33.28 -16.53
CA LEU A 669 1.15 -32.84 -15.47
C LEU A 669 0.52 -31.71 -14.64
N GLY A 670 1.04 -31.46 -13.47
CA GLY A 670 0.62 -30.40 -12.57
C GLY A 670 -0.80 -30.60 -12.03
N ARG A 671 -1.56 -29.52 -11.89
CA ARG A 671 -2.92 -29.53 -11.33
C ARG A 671 -3.95 -30.34 -12.15
N ASN A 672 -3.59 -30.77 -13.36
CA ASN A 672 -4.36 -31.74 -14.16
C ASN A 672 -3.98 -33.19 -13.84
N GLY A 673 -2.96 -33.42 -13.05
CA GLY A 673 -2.47 -34.73 -12.68
C GLY A 673 -3.24 -35.37 -11.53
N ILE A 674 -2.84 -36.62 -11.19
CA ILE A 674 -3.35 -37.30 -10.01
C ILE A 674 -2.76 -36.62 -8.78
N ASN A 675 -3.64 -36.23 -7.86
CA ASN A 675 -3.25 -35.59 -6.61
C ASN A 675 -2.41 -36.59 -5.77
N THR A 676 -1.14 -36.30 -5.58
CA THR A 676 -0.27 -36.97 -4.61
C THR A 676 0.45 -35.88 -3.88
N SER A 677 -0.23 -35.29 -2.94
CA SER A 677 0.20 -34.04 -2.36
C SER A 677 1.20 -34.22 -1.24
N ARG A 678 2.09 -33.27 -1.16
CA ARG A 678 2.63 -32.79 0.11
C ARG A 678 1.80 -31.59 0.51
N ASP A 679 0.91 -31.74 1.47
CA ASP A 679 0.34 -30.60 2.16
C ASP A 679 1.30 -30.18 3.26
N TYR A 680 1.54 -28.89 3.42
CA TYR A 680 2.16 -28.41 4.63
C TYR A 680 1.42 -27.17 5.14
N ARG A 681 1.36 -27.08 6.46
CA ARG A 681 0.88 -25.89 7.13
C ARG A 681 2.07 -25.17 7.74
N GLN A 682 2.22 -23.95 7.40
CA GLN A 682 3.25 -23.09 7.95
C GLN A 682 2.60 -22.07 8.86
N ARG A 683 3.03 -22.03 10.11
CA ARG A 683 2.73 -20.95 11.00
C ARG A 683 3.84 -19.91 10.86
N GLU A 684 3.52 -18.82 10.17
CA GLU A 684 4.38 -17.65 10.07
C GLU A 684 3.91 -16.56 11.03
N PHE A 685 4.79 -15.66 11.42
CA PHE A 685 4.50 -14.53 12.31
C PHE A 685 3.87 -14.92 13.64
N ALA A 686 4.15 -16.12 14.12
CA ALA A 686 3.81 -16.52 15.47
C ALA A 686 4.78 -15.87 16.44
N GLN A 687 4.51 -14.67 16.84
CA GLN A 687 5.32 -14.01 17.84
C GLN A 687 4.48 -13.61 19.03
N ALA A 688 5.08 -13.71 20.20
CA ALA A 688 4.53 -13.13 21.40
C ALA A 688 4.19 -11.65 21.16
N PRO A 689 3.22 -11.07 21.88
CA PRO A 689 2.91 -9.65 21.77
C PRO A 689 4.17 -8.79 21.88
N TRP A 690 4.23 -7.73 21.08
CA TRP A 690 5.28 -6.73 21.20
C TRP A 690 4.72 -5.41 21.68
N PHE A 691 5.59 -4.60 22.27
CA PHE A 691 5.19 -3.37 22.93
C PHE A 691 5.95 -2.19 22.32
N ILE A 692 5.23 -1.09 22.06
CA ILE A 692 5.81 0.16 21.62
C ILE A 692 5.56 1.22 22.69
N LEU A 693 6.58 1.98 23.02
CA LEU A 693 6.46 3.16 23.86
C LEU A 693 7.05 4.35 23.13
N GLN A 694 6.25 5.39 22.95
CA GLN A 694 6.62 6.58 22.20
C GLN A 694 6.21 7.85 22.93
N LEU A 695 7.12 8.81 23.01
CA LEU A 695 6.89 10.16 23.50
C LEU A 695 6.90 11.12 22.32
N SER A 696 5.91 11.99 22.21
CA SER A 696 5.83 13.02 21.16
C SER A 696 5.45 14.37 21.75
N GLY A 697 5.74 15.42 20.98
CA GLY A 697 5.43 16.80 21.38
C GLY A 697 5.79 17.81 20.31
N THR A 698 5.44 19.08 20.56
CA THR A 698 5.74 20.23 19.69
C THR A 698 6.72 21.19 20.35
N PHE A 699 7.49 21.94 19.55
CA PHE A 699 8.44 22.96 20.02
C PHE A 699 8.49 24.17 19.12
#